data_bd9754dbd9581ef9588e179eae13d641
#
_entry.id   bd9754dbd9581ef9588e179eae13d641
#
_cell.length_a   1.000
_cell.length_b   1.000
_cell.length_c   1.000
_cell.angle_alpha   90.00
_cell.angle_beta   90.00
_cell.angle_gamma   90.00
#
_symmetry.space_group_name_H-M   'P 1'
#
loop_
_entity.id
_entity.type
_entity.pdbx_description
1 polymer ?
#
loop_
_entity_poly.entity_id
_entity_poly.type
_entity_poly.pdbx_seq_one_letter_code
_entity_poly.pdbx_strand_id
1 'polypeptide(L)'
;MKFIISLFLIFVACSLKGNNVQLITGNITDDARNILVGVNIRCFVDDSTFVTGTTTNSKGVFKLEVPQTDKKQRLVFSYLGYKELIVNIQPTEETSVRLGDIVMKKDIIQKHEVVVLGESQVRTEEKLMVYPTKDELRHAYDGYSALDALMVPELTVNTLSHSITYMNLPTLLCINGREATQNEVRDLDAKYIKRVDIYPMGKPEFPQASTVIDYVMKERDYAGTVGLNANHYFTHLEGDGRINTQYFQDNSEFALSLSGRYKDTDFHNKGQTVTTYDFPNGAVTRTDRFMPTDDKSHRLNGYLNYIYRNKLQSFYVSLRLNQGRSETDSWSSLQYNTIPSLFVKQEYTQSSNLNPGLKLQYTRTLPHNQRLRAELYGSYGDNDYDRWYEHSEDEVITDAYRNRTDENSYYASGKINYTKTFKNKSSLNIDFGQDLTHTDNQNLRGEKTYDVSLDKSNSRLNVTYNYRIKNRFNIQARIASHMSYVRTGNNSTTNVFFTPSVRFSYIYKKHSFSLRGQATSVEVSNANRTGDEYRYNEYEIIQGNPELKDYINYDFLFTHTWNINKRFTWMTYATFFLNTNTVYRKCEYDELRNSLLWKMQNSGTNWQQHYEATIQYNILPKRLYVRTGLLYTYDKVNVWKTIYHHSLSVMGHVVYQHKGLRTRVGFRTQPEAINNQTGRLYYYKSYIDMSASYSFDNWNFQISYENPYKRELQESIDLGIYKQSEVIRTPYLYDNIGRISISYRFNYGKKKHKFDNSEVIDINQTTILK
;
A
#
# COMPACT_ATOMS: atom_id res chain seq x y z
N MET A 1 -19.92 3.76 24.49
CA MET A 1 -20.87 3.84 23.38
C MET A 1 -21.79 5.05 23.44
N LYS A 2 -22.49 5.36 24.54
CA LYS A 2 -23.36 6.57 24.65
C LYS A 2 -22.60 7.89 24.45
N PHE A 3 -21.35 8.01 24.91
CA PHE A 3 -20.52 9.21 24.78
C PHE A 3 -20.04 9.49 23.33
N ILE A 4 -19.76 8.43 22.55
CA ILE A 4 -19.33 8.52 21.16
C ILE A 4 -20.49 8.92 20.25
N ILE A 5 -21.70 8.42 20.52
CA ILE A 5 -22.92 8.79 19.79
C ILE A 5 -23.30 10.25 20.08
N SER A 6 -23.14 10.73 21.32
CA SER A 6 -23.38 12.15 21.67
C SER A 6 -22.38 13.08 21.01
N LEU A 7 -21.10 12.70 20.90
CA LEU A 7 -20.08 13.50 20.22
C LEU A 7 -20.35 13.56 18.69
N PHE A 8 -20.85 12.47 18.11
CA PHE A 8 -21.23 12.40 16.70
C PHE A 8 -22.45 13.29 16.39
N LEU A 9 -23.46 13.30 17.28
CA LEU A 9 -24.66 14.13 17.13
C LEU A 9 -24.37 15.62 17.30
N ILE A 10 -23.45 16.01 18.18
CA ILE A 10 -23.03 17.41 18.37
C ILE A 10 -22.26 17.90 17.14
N PHE A 11 -21.45 17.06 16.48
CA PHE A 11 -20.71 17.43 15.26
C PHE A 11 -21.62 17.62 14.04
N VAL A 12 -22.74 16.88 13.94
CA VAL A 12 -23.72 17.02 12.86
C VAL A 12 -24.59 18.27 13.05
N ALA A 13 -24.86 18.69 14.27
CA ALA A 13 -25.74 19.84 14.56
C ALA A 13 -25.12 21.23 14.30
N CYS A 14 -23.78 21.35 14.27
CA CYS A 14 -23.11 22.63 14.07
C CYS A 14 -22.96 23.09 12.61
N SER A 15 -23.43 22.35 11.60
CA SER A 15 -23.15 22.62 10.18
C SER A 15 -24.30 23.18 9.34
N LEU A 16 -25.42 23.55 9.94
CA LEU A 16 -26.59 24.04 9.19
C LEU A 16 -26.75 25.57 9.29
N LYS A 17 -25.86 26.34 8.66
CA LYS A 17 -26.21 27.69 8.22
C LYS A 17 -26.46 27.69 6.72
N GLY A 18 -27.71 27.82 6.30
CA GLY A 18 -28.09 27.98 4.90
C GLY A 18 -27.55 29.32 4.37
N ASN A 19 -26.66 29.28 3.40
CA ASN A 19 -26.35 30.48 2.61
C ASN A 19 -27.34 30.54 1.44
N ASN A 20 -27.90 31.69 1.15
CA ASN A 20 -28.69 31.94 -0.06
C ASN A 20 -27.82 31.66 -1.27
N VAL A 21 -28.32 30.87 -2.21
CA VAL A 21 -27.63 30.47 -3.44
C VAL A 21 -28.35 31.08 -4.63
N GLN A 22 -27.57 31.68 -5.52
CA GLN A 22 -28.05 32.23 -6.79
C GLN A 22 -27.72 31.28 -7.91
N LEU A 23 -28.69 30.98 -8.79
CA LEU A 23 -28.54 30.12 -9.97
C LEU A 23 -28.26 30.94 -11.20
N ILE A 24 -27.09 30.79 -11.84
CA ILE A 24 -26.72 31.42 -13.11
C ILE A 24 -26.85 30.40 -14.23
N THR A 25 -27.55 30.76 -15.31
CA THR A 25 -27.79 29.88 -16.47
C THR A 25 -27.51 30.60 -17.79
N GLY A 26 -27.16 29.83 -18.85
CA GLY A 26 -26.98 30.35 -20.18
C GLY A 26 -26.68 29.23 -21.19
N ASN A 27 -26.70 29.58 -22.49
CA ASN A 27 -26.32 28.71 -23.60
C ASN A 27 -25.01 29.21 -24.21
N ILE A 28 -24.14 28.29 -24.66
CA ILE A 28 -22.86 28.67 -25.27
C ILE A 28 -22.78 28.07 -26.67
N THR A 29 -22.53 28.98 -27.63
CA THR A 29 -22.34 28.63 -29.04
C THR A 29 -21.05 29.29 -29.59
N ASP A 30 -20.61 28.86 -30.77
CA ASP A 30 -19.60 29.60 -31.53
C ASP A 30 -20.25 30.65 -32.45
N ASP A 31 -19.43 31.42 -33.18
CA ASP A 31 -19.80 32.44 -34.13
C ASP A 31 -20.60 31.87 -35.36
N ALA A 32 -20.51 30.57 -35.61
CA ALA A 32 -21.31 29.84 -36.62
C ALA A 32 -22.59 29.20 -36.02
N ARG A 33 -22.95 29.53 -34.75
CA ARG A 33 -24.08 28.97 -33.98
C ARG A 33 -23.98 27.46 -33.67
N ASN A 34 -22.79 26.86 -33.77
CA ASN A 34 -22.61 25.50 -33.30
C ASN A 34 -22.60 25.46 -31.76
N ILE A 35 -23.28 24.46 -31.21
CA ILE A 35 -23.35 24.23 -29.76
C ILE A 35 -21.98 23.81 -29.23
N LEU A 36 -21.47 24.49 -28.19
CA LEU A 36 -20.21 24.16 -27.56
C LEU A 36 -20.43 23.33 -26.29
N VAL A 37 -20.06 22.06 -26.35
CA VAL A 37 -20.20 21.07 -25.28
C VAL A 37 -18.89 20.95 -24.50
N GLY A 38 -18.97 21.07 -23.16
CA GLY A 38 -17.78 20.95 -22.31
C GLY A 38 -16.98 22.24 -22.15
N VAL A 39 -17.57 23.40 -22.46
CA VAL A 39 -16.99 24.72 -22.14
C VAL A 39 -16.85 24.82 -20.62
N ASN A 40 -15.69 25.19 -20.13
CA ASN A 40 -15.42 25.36 -18.71
C ASN A 40 -15.81 26.77 -18.26
N ILE A 41 -16.69 26.87 -17.26
CA ILE A 41 -17.19 28.11 -16.68
C ILE A 41 -16.70 28.21 -15.25
N ARG A 42 -15.98 29.29 -14.91
CA ARG A 42 -15.44 29.55 -13.58
C ARG A 42 -15.97 30.85 -13.05
N CYS A 43 -16.42 30.87 -11.78
CA CYS A 43 -16.88 32.06 -11.11
C CYS A 43 -15.85 32.54 -10.09
N PHE A 44 -15.57 33.85 -10.14
CA PHE A 44 -14.68 34.54 -9.21
C PHE A 44 -15.43 35.73 -8.55
N VAL A 45 -15.05 36.01 -7.31
CA VAL A 45 -15.47 37.20 -6.56
C VAL A 45 -14.22 38.05 -6.31
N ASP A 46 -14.34 39.39 -6.35
CA ASP A 46 -13.23 40.31 -6.16
C ASP A 46 -12.03 40.03 -7.10
N ASP A 47 -12.30 39.79 -8.38
CA ASP A 47 -11.34 39.55 -9.47
C ASP A 47 -10.34 38.37 -9.27
N SER A 48 -10.17 37.85 -8.08
CA SER A 48 -9.14 36.82 -7.77
C SER A 48 -9.62 35.61 -6.96
N THR A 49 -10.77 35.70 -6.29
CA THR A 49 -11.23 34.63 -5.41
C THR A 49 -12.15 33.68 -6.17
N PHE A 50 -11.67 32.46 -6.52
CA PHE A 50 -12.49 31.45 -7.13
C PHE A 50 -13.56 30.96 -6.16
N VAL A 51 -14.81 30.86 -6.65
CA VAL A 51 -15.98 30.46 -5.86
C VAL A 51 -16.47 29.08 -6.25
N THR A 52 -16.75 28.87 -7.54
CA THR A 52 -17.29 27.62 -8.08
C THR A 52 -17.13 27.57 -9.60
N GLY A 53 -17.36 26.42 -10.20
CA GLY A 53 -17.32 26.24 -11.66
C GLY A 53 -18.24 25.13 -12.14
N THR A 54 -18.54 25.15 -13.44
CA THR A 54 -19.35 24.13 -14.13
C THR A 54 -18.88 23.96 -15.57
N THR A 55 -19.49 23.04 -16.32
CA THR A 55 -19.28 22.88 -17.77
C THR A 55 -20.61 22.83 -18.50
N THR A 56 -20.59 23.20 -19.79
CA THR A 56 -21.77 23.03 -20.64
C THR A 56 -22.09 21.56 -20.89
N ASN A 57 -23.37 21.25 -20.89
CA ASN A 57 -23.92 19.92 -21.18
C ASN A 57 -23.97 19.63 -22.71
N SER A 58 -24.56 18.48 -23.10
CA SER A 58 -24.70 18.08 -24.50
C SER A 58 -25.56 19.00 -25.37
N LYS A 59 -26.27 19.96 -24.79
CA LYS A 59 -27.07 20.99 -25.45
C LYS A 59 -26.42 22.39 -25.40
N GLY A 60 -25.14 22.50 -24.95
CA GLY A 60 -24.46 23.77 -24.77
C GLY A 60 -24.95 24.60 -23.59
N VAL A 61 -25.82 24.08 -22.75
CA VAL A 61 -26.42 24.76 -21.61
C VAL A 61 -25.56 24.55 -20.37
N PHE A 62 -25.33 25.60 -19.59
CA PHE A 62 -24.75 25.48 -18.26
C PHE A 62 -25.70 25.95 -17.16
N LYS A 63 -25.52 25.43 -15.97
CA LYS A 63 -26.13 25.85 -14.72
C LYS A 63 -25.05 25.94 -13.67
N LEU A 64 -24.94 27.09 -13.03
CA LEU A 64 -23.92 27.38 -12.02
C LEU A 64 -24.59 27.92 -10.77
N GLU A 65 -24.44 27.21 -9.66
CA GLU A 65 -24.90 27.66 -8.35
C GLU A 65 -23.75 28.45 -7.70
N VAL A 66 -23.99 29.71 -7.36
CA VAL A 66 -23.02 30.62 -6.69
C VAL A 66 -23.59 31.13 -5.39
N PRO A 67 -22.80 31.39 -4.35
CA PRO A 67 -23.25 32.10 -3.16
C PRO A 67 -23.75 33.48 -3.52
N GLN A 68 -24.90 33.87 -3.02
CA GLN A 68 -25.39 35.24 -3.15
C GLN A 68 -24.43 36.19 -2.36
N THR A 69 -23.96 37.24 -2.98
CA THR A 69 -22.98 38.16 -2.43
C THR A 69 -23.28 39.60 -2.89
N ASP A 70 -22.93 40.55 -2.07
CA ASP A 70 -22.94 42.01 -2.36
C ASP A 70 -21.76 42.47 -3.24
N LYS A 71 -20.86 41.54 -3.59
CA LYS A 71 -19.67 41.81 -4.38
C LYS A 71 -19.87 41.43 -5.84
N LYS A 72 -19.18 42.13 -6.74
CA LYS A 72 -19.16 41.84 -8.16
C LYS A 72 -18.61 40.41 -8.42
N GLN A 73 -19.33 39.64 -9.22
CA GLN A 73 -18.92 38.33 -9.66
C GLN A 73 -18.45 38.36 -11.11
N ARG A 74 -17.41 37.56 -11.42
CA ARG A 74 -16.82 37.44 -12.75
C ARG A 74 -16.87 36.02 -13.20
N LEU A 75 -17.58 35.74 -14.29
CA LEU A 75 -17.59 34.42 -14.97
C LEU A 75 -16.54 34.44 -16.06
N VAL A 76 -15.72 33.38 -16.08
CA VAL A 76 -14.70 33.14 -17.09
C VAL A 76 -15.04 31.88 -17.83
N PHE A 77 -15.27 31.99 -19.17
CA PHE A 77 -15.60 30.92 -20.08
C PHE A 77 -14.35 30.56 -20.87
N SER A 78 -13.94 29.31 -20.82
CA SER A 78 -12.77 28.82 -21.54
C SER A 78 -13.05 27.51 -22.27
N TYR A 79 -12.63 27.41 -23.55
CA TYR A 79 -12.78 26.22 -24.38
C TYR A 79 -11.61 26.12 -25.36
N LEU A 80 -11.17 24.88 -25.61
CA LEU A 80 -10.00 24.64 -26.47
C LEU A 80 -10.25 25.11 -27.91
N GLY A 81 -9.41 26.02 -28.40
CA GLY A 81 -9.51 26.62 -29.73
C GLY A 81 -10.42 27.85 -29.82
N TYR A 82 -10.85 28.40 -28.66
CA TYR A 82 -11.66 29.61 -28.59
C TYR A 82 -11.03 30.63 -27.65
N LYS A 83 -11.27 31.94 -27.92
CA LYS A 83 -10.84 33.02 -27.03
C LYS A 83 -11.58 32.97 -25.71
N GLU A 84 -10.86 33.14 -24.62
CA GLU A 84 -11.46 33.26 -23.30
C GLU A 84 -12.43 34.43 -23.24
N LEU A 85 -13.64 34.20 -22.75
CA LEU A 85 -14.67 35.20 -22.62
C LEU A 85 -14.93 35.48 -21.14
N ILE A 86 -15.01 36.78 -20.77
CA ILE A 86 -15.27 37.22 -19.41
C ILE A 86 -16.60 37.93 -19.34
N VAL A 87 -17.50 37.49 -18.48
CA VAL A 87 -18.78 38.14 -18.22
C VAL A 87 -18.84 38.57 -16.75
N ASN A 88 -19.08 39.85 -16.49
CA ASN A 88 -19.21 40.41 -15.16
C ASN A 88 -20.68 40.44 -14.76
N ILE A 89 -21.00 39.94 -13.59
CA ILE A 89 -22.34 39.95 -12.98
C ILE A 89 -22.32 40.95 -11.83
N GLN A 90 -23.22 41.92 -11.88
CA GLN A 90 -23.41 42.86 -10.78
C GLN A 90 -24.17 42.18 -9.63
N PRO A 91 -23.95 42.61 -8.39
CA PRO A 91 -24.74 42.15 -7.26
C PRO A 91 -26.24 42.34 -7.51
N THR A 92 -27.03 41.30 -7.28
CA THR A 92 -28.50 41.37 -7.40
C THR A 92 -29.14 40.50 -6.33
N GLU A 93 -30.32 40.88 -5.88
CA GLU A 93 -31.11 40.08 -4.93
C GLU A 93 -31.87 38.92 -5.60
N GLU A 94 -31.86 38.84 -6.92
CA GLU A 94 -32.53 37.79 -7.65
C GLU A 94 -31.88 36.44 -7.37
N THR A 95 -32.69 35.43 -7.13
CA THR A 95 -32.24 34.06 -6.88
C THR A 95 -31.79 33.31 -8.16
N SER A 96 -32.09 33.88 -9.34
CA SER A 96 -31.68 33.32 -10.64
C SER A 96 -31.31 34.41 -11.62
N VAL A 97 -30.16 34.23 -12.31
CA VAL A 97 -29.68 35.12 -13.38
C VAL A 97 -29.55 34.30 -14.67
N ARG A 98 -30.24 34.75 -15.73
CA ARG A 98 -30.15 34.15 -17.04
C ARG A 98 -29.33 35.01 -17.97
N LEU A 99 -28.17 34.50 -18.44
CA LEU A 99 -27.24 35.24 -19.31
C LEU A 99 -27.61 35.14 -20.78
N GLY A 100 -28.61 34.33 -21.15
CA GLY A 100 -29.01 34.11 -22.55
C GLY A 100 -27.98 33.32 -23.36
N ASP A 101 -27.86 33.67 -24.64
CA ASP A 101 -26.94 33.03 -25.57
C ASP A 101 -25.58 33.74 -25.53
N ILE A 102 -24.56 33.01 -25.20
CA ILE A 102 -23.16 33.47 -25.10
C ILE A 102 -22.38 32.89 -26.28
N VAL A 103 -21.77 33.78 -27.07
CA VAL A 103 -21.03 33.42 -28.28
C VAL A 103 -19.52 33.47 -28.02
N MET A 104 -18.82 32.34 -28.14
CA MET A 104 -17.36 32.28 -28.05
C MET A 104 -16.73 32.36 -29.45
N LYS A 105 -15.75 33.23 -29.65
CA LYS A 105 -15.03 33.40 -30.93
C LYS A 105 -13.86 32.42 -31.02
N LYS A 106 -13.67 31.82 -32.21
CA LYS A 106 -12.50 30.95 -32.45
C LYS A 106 -11.20 31.74 -32.34
N ASP A 107 -10.22 31.12 -31.69
CA ASP A 107 -8.87 31.68 -31.60
C ASP A 107 -7.98 31.14 -32.71
N ILE A 108 -7.64 32.00 -33.69
CA ILE A 108 -6.83 31.65 -34.90
C ILE A 108 -5.31 31.76 -34.62
N ILE A 109 -4.90 32.06 -33.39
CA ILE A 109 -3.49 32.29 -33.05
C ILE A 109 -2.79 30.98 -32.67
N GLN A 110 -1.65 30.76 -33.34
CA GLN A 110 -0.68 29.68 -33.08
C GLN A 110 -0.37 29.44 -31.62
N LYS A 111 -0.32 28.14 -31.29
CA LYS A 111 0.17 27.53 -30.05
C LYS A 111 1.17 28.37 -29.24
N HIS A 112 0.67 29.20 -28.34
CA HIS A 112 1.34 29.44 -27.08
C HIS A 112 0.62 28.60 -26.02
N GLU A 113 1.40 27.82 -25.29
CA GLU A 113 0.97 26.93 -24.22
C GLU A 113 0.12 27.74 -23.22
N VAL A 114 -1.20 27.51 -23.22
CA VAL A 114 -2.12 28.14 -22.27
C VAL A 114 -1.84 27.50 -20.93
N VAL A 115 -1.12 28.19 -20.06
CA VAL A 115 -1.01 27.89 -18.64
C VAL A 115 -2.38 28.17 -18.02
N VAL A 116 -3.22 27.16 -17.95
CA VAL A 116 -4.46 27.23 -17.17
C VAL A 116 -4.06 27.21 -15.70
N LEU A 117 -4.08 28.37 -15.05
CA LEU A 117 -4.02 28.51 -13.60
C LEU A 117 -5.36 28.05 -13.01
N GLY A 118 -5.73 26.79 -13.24
CA GLY A 118 -6.80 26.12 -12.53
C GLY A 118 -6.32 25.65 -11.15
N GLU A 119 -7.24 25.30 -10.27
CA GLU A 119 -6.88 24.63 -9.02
C GLU A 119 -6.06 23.37 -9.33
N SER A 120 -4.89 23.25 -8.70
CA SER A 120 -4.01 22.08 -8.87
C SER A 120 -4.63 20.80 -8.33
N GLN A 121 -5.74 20.89 -7.60
CA GLN A 121 -6.46 19.78 -6.99
C GLN A 121 -7.96 19.93 -7.15
N VAL A 122 -8.63 18.91 -7.66
CA VAL A 122 -10.09 18.86 -7.79
C VAL A 122 -10.59 17.63 -7.05
N ARG A 123 -11.40 17.85 -6.02
CA ARG A 123 -11.97 16.77 -5.20
C ARG A 123 -13.42 16.50 -5.61
N THR A 124 -13.73 15.26 -5.90
CA THR A 124 -15.07 14.74 -6.13
C THR A 124 -15.42 13.71 -5.06
N GLU A 125 -16.68 13.31 -4.98
CA GLU A 125 -17.17 12.27 -4.06
C GLU A 125 -16.45 10.91 -4.23
N GLU A 126 -15.83 10.68 -5.37
CA GLU A 126 -15.14 9.42 -5.69
C GLU A 126 -13.64 9.54 -5.53
N LYS A 127 -13.06 10.66 -5.96
CA LYS A 127 -11.63 10.81 -6.06
C LYS A 127 -11.13 12.24 -5.87
N LEU A 128 -9.86 12.36 -5.50
CA LEU A 128 -9.09 13.58 -5.59
C LEU A 128 -8.24 13.52 -6.86
N MET A 129 -8.43 14.45 -7.78
CA MET A 129 -7.60 14.63 -8.96
C MET A 129 -6.56 15.70 -8.68
N VAL A 130 -5.28 15.37 -8.81
CA VAL A 130 -4.16 16.28 -8.63
C VAL A 130 -3.48 16.51 -9.98
N TYR A 131 -3.42 17.76 -10.41
CA TYR A 131 -2.80 18.17 -11.67
C TYR A 131 -1.45 18.81 -11.37
N PRO A 132 -0.35 18.07 -11.58
CA PRO A 132 0.99 18.60 -11.33
C PRO A 132 1.33 19.71 -12.31
N THR A 133 2.01 20.75 -11.82
CA THR A 133 2.60 21.79 -12.66
C THR A 133 3.90 21.28 -13.30
N LYS A 134 4.36 21.96 -14.36
CA LYS A 134 5.66 21.64 -14.96
C LYS A 134 6.80 21.78 -13.95
N ASP A 135 6.75 22.78 -13.08
CA ASP A 135 7.78 23.02 -12.06
C ASP A 135 7.82 21.89 -11.01
N GLU A 136 6.65 21.36 -10.58
CA GLU A 136 6.58 20.22 -9.66
C GLU A 136 7.16 18.95 -10.29
N LEU A 137 6.86 18.69 -11.56
CA LEU A 137 7.37 17.51 -12.28
C LEU A 137 8.81 17.67 -12.80
N ARG A 138 9.29 18.90 -12.98
CA ARG A 138 10.63 19.15 -13.54
C ARG A 138 11.75 18.51 -12.72
N HIS A 139 11.55 18.48 -11.41
CA HIS A 139 12.51 17.97 -10.44
C HIS A 139 12.11 16.62 -9.84
N ALA A 140 11.02 16.03 -10.33
CA ALA A 140 10.62 14.69 -9.96
C ALA A 140 11.26 13.67 -10.91
N TYR A 141 11.87 12.65 -10.34
CA TYR A 141 12.60 11.64 -11.11
C TYR A 141 11.71 10.47 -11.52
N ASP A 142 10.85 9.99 -10.63
CA ASP A 142 9.97 8.82 -10.78
C ASP A 142 8.54 9.11 -10.31
N GLY A 143 7.68 8.09 -10.29
CA GLY A 143 6.30 8.23 -9.81
C GLY A 143 6.20 8.56 -8.33
N TYR A 144 7.13 8.07 -7.49
CA TYR A 144 7.14 8.35 -6.06
C TYR A 144 7.54 9.80 -5.77
N SER A 145 8.64 10.25 -6.34
CA SER A 145 9.09 11.63 -6.19
C SER A 145 8.11 12.64 -6.79
N ALA A 146 7.42 12.26 -7.89
CA ALA A 146 6.35 13.08 -8.44
C ALA A 146 5.18 13.23 -7.46
N LEU A 147 4.73 12.14 -6.87
CA LEU A 147 3.62 12.17 -5.92
C LEU A 147 3.97 12.93 -4.63
N ASP A 148 5.20 12.73 -4.14
CA ASP A 148 5.71 13.42 -2.97
C ASP A 148 5.82 14.94 -3.20
N ALA A 149 6.22 15.37 -4.42
CA ALA A 149 6.29 16.79 -4.80
C ALA A 149 4.92 17.50 -4.80
N LEU A 150 3.81 16.74 -4.95
CA LEU A 150 2.46 17.29 -4.93
C LEU A 150 1.97 17.69 -3.53
N MET A 151 2.67 17.28 -2.47
CA MET A 151 2.38 17.62 -1.06
C MET A 151 0.93 17.38 -0.65
N VAL A 152 0.29 16.31 -1.14
CA VAL A 152 -1.09 15.97 -0.77
C VAL A 152 -1.16 15.62 0.71
N PRO A 153 -1.98 16.31 1.52
CA PRO A 153 -1.94 16.16 2.98
C PRO A 153 -2.26 14.74 3.47
N GLU A 154 -3.15 14.02 2.79
CA GLU A 154 -3.56 12.67 3.18
C GLU A 154 -2.54 11.59 2.82
N LEU A 155 -1.54 11.91 1.98
CA LEU A 155 -0.52 10.96 1.55
C LEU A 155 0.74 11.05 2.39
N THR A 156 1.32 9.90 2.68
CA THR A 156 2.70 9.77 3.15
C THR A 156 3.46 8.97 2.10
N VAL A 157 4.44 9.62 1.48
CA VAL A 157 5.29 9.02 0.44
C VAL A 157 6.68 8.86 1.01
N ASN A 158 7.21 7.64 0.97
CA ASN A 158 8.61 7.37 1.26
C ASN A 158 9.31 7.03 -0.05
N THR A 159 10.12 7.95 -0.54
CA THR A 159 10.86 7.81 -1.81
C THR A 159 12.04 6.85 -1.72
N LEU A 160 12.47 6.47 -0.51
CA LEU A 160 13.58 5.55 -0.26
C LEU A 160 13.10 4.10 -0.23
N SER A 161 12.08 3.82 0.57
CA SER A 161 11.46 2.49 0.64
C SER A 161 10.46 2.24 -0.48
N HIS A 162 10.19 3.26 -1.32
CA HIS A 162 9.18 3.24 -2.40
C HIS A 162 7.81 2.78 -1.89
N SER A 163 7.39 3.35 -0.77
CA SER A 163 6.09 3.07 -0.15
C SER A 163 5.20 4.30 -0.13
N ILE A 164 3.91 4.08 -0.29
CA ILE A 164 2.89 5.12 -0.23
C ILE A 164 1.77 4.63 0.67
N THR A 165 1.35 5.48 1.59
CA THR A 165 0.14 5.25 2.39
C THR A 165 -0.80 6.44 2.26
N TYR A 166 -2.10 6.18 2.35
CA TYR A 166 -3.14 7.18 2.43
C TYR A 166 -3.75 7.12 3.84
N MET A 167 -3.52 8.17 4.66
CA MET A 167 -3.93 8.17 6.07
C MET A 167 -3.53 6.85 6.77
N ASN A 168 -2.25 6.47 6.66
CA ASN A 168 -1.64 5.22 7.15
C ASN A 168 -2.21 3.90 6.58
N LEU A 169 -3.18 3.96 5.67
CA LEU A 169 -3.69 2.77 4.97
C LEU A 169 -2.82 2.43 3.76
N PRO A 170 -2.65 1.13 3.46
CA PRO A 170 -1.95 0.71 2.26
C PRO A 170 -2.69 1.15 0.99
N THR A 171 -1.92 1.49 -0.05
CA THR A 171 -2.46 1.94 -1.32
C THR A 171 -2.15 0.95 -2.43
N LEU A 172 -3.12 0.74 -3.33
CA LEU A 172 -2.91 0.07 -4.59
C LEU A 172 -2.47 1.10 -5.63
N LEU A 173 -1.37 0.83 -6.32
CA LEU A 173 -0.83 1.71 -7.35
C LEU A 173 -1.35 1.29 -8.72
N CYS A 174 -1.73 2.28 -9.53
CA CYS A 174 -2.18 2.07 -10.90
C CYS A 174 -1.48 3.04 -11.85
N ILE A 175 -1.33 2.60 -13.11
CA ILE A 175 -0.89 3.43 -14.24
C ILE A 175 -1.98 3.37 -15.31
N ASN A 176 -2.62 4.52 -15.58
CA ASN A 176 -3.77 4.63 -16.49
C ASN A 176 -4.91 3.64 -16.15
N GLY A 177 -5.20 3.45 -14.85
CA GLY A 177 -6.20 2.56 -14.30
C GLY A 177 -5.82 1.08 -14.26
N ARG A 178 -4.60 0.69 -14.65
CA ARG A 178 -4.02 -0.63 -14.53
C ARG A 178 -3.29 -0.75 -13.20
N GLU A 179 -3.44 -1.85 -12.48
CA GLU A 179 -2.59 -2.15 -11.35
C GLU A 179 -1.12 -2.23 -11.77
N ALA A 180 -0.27 -1.53 -11.05
CA ALA A 180 1.15 -1.45 -11.31
C ALA A 180 1.96 -1.92 -10.11
N THR A 181 3.09 -2.57 -10.37
CA THR A 181 4.06 -2.89 -9.33
C THR A 181 4.76 -1.63 -8.82
N GLN A 182 5.34 -1.72 -7.63
CA GLN A 182 6.25 -0.69 -7.12
C GLN A 182 7.35 -0.36 -8.14
N ASN A 183 7.88 -1.38 -8.81
CA ASN A 183 8.91 -1.24 -9.80
C ASN A 183 8.46 -0.47 -11.04
N GLU A 184 7.25 -0.73 -11.55
CA GLU A 184 6.70 0.03 -12.67
C GLU A 184 6.51 1.51 -12.33
N VAL A 185 6.11 1.82 -11.08
CA VAL A 185 5.98 3.22 -10.61
C VAL A 185 7.35 3.89 -10.43
N ARG A 186 8.39 3.17 -9.98
CA ARG A 186 9.79 3.66 -10.00
C ARG A 186 10.30 3.95 -11.40
N ASP A 187 9.81 3.20 -12.40
CA ASP A 187 10.23 3.36 -13.79
C ASP A 187 9.46 4.46 -14.52
N LEU A 188 8.40 5.03 -13.92
CA LEU A 188 7.68 6.14 -14.52
C LEU A 188 8.55 7.38 -14.69
N ASP A 189 8.51 7.97 -15.89
CA ASP A 189 9.04 9.31 -16.07
C ASP A 189 8.02 10.34 -15.60
N ALA A 190 8.34 11.04 -14.53
CA ALA A 190 7.50 12.05 -13.91
C ALA A 190 7.04 13.14 -14.89
N LYS A 191 7.86 13.53 -15.86
CA LYS A 191 7.57 14.58 -16.86
C LYS A 191 6.34 14.25 -17.71
N TYR A 192 6.01 12.96 -17.83
CA TYR A 192 4.85 12.49 -18.62
C TYR A 192 3.61 12.22 -17.77
N ILE A 193 3.62 12.46 -16.48
CA ILE A 193 2.41 12.42 -15.66
C ILE A 193 1.52 13.60 -16.06
N LYS A 194 0.26 13.29 -16.45
CA LYS A 194 -0.77 14.28 -16.76
C LYS A 194 -1.49 14.73 -15.50
N ARG A 195 -1.85 13.78 -14.65
CA ARG A 195 -2.48 13.97 -13.35
C ARG A 195 -2.35 12.71 -12.51
N VAL A 196 -2.60 12.81 -11.23
CA VAL A 196 -2.75 11.67 -10.31
C VAL A 196 -4.18 11.66 -9.77
N ASP A 197 -4.86 10.55 -9.94
CA ASP A 197 -6.19 10.31 -9.41
C ASP A 197 -6.09 9.46 -8.15
N ILE A 198 -6.51 9.99 -7.01
CA ILE A 198 -6.49 9.29 -5.71
C ILE A 198 -7.94 8.93 -5.37
N TYR A 199 -8.21 7.64 -5.19
CA TYR A 199 -9.52 7.08 -4.82
C TYR A 199 -9.47 6.63 -3.36
N PRO A 200 -9.93 7.46 -2.40
CA PRO A 200 -9.81 7.19 -0.96
C PRO A 200 -10.54 5.93 -0.51
N MET A 201 -11.53 5.50 -1.28
CA MET A 201 -12.35 4.33 -0.99
C MET A 201 -12.14 3.19 -1.98
N GLY A 202 -11.00 3.21 -2.72
CA GLY A 202 -10.70 2.24 -3.78
C GLY A 202 -11.59 2.40 -5.00
N LYS A 203 -11.50 1.45 -5.92
CA LYS A 203 -12.29 1.38 -7.15
C LYS A 203 -13.12 0.09 -7.18
N PRO A 204 -14.28 0.07 -7.85
CA PRO A 204 -15.06 -1.15 -8.04
C PRO A 204 -14.29 -2.29 -8.69
N GLU A 205 -13.35 -1.96 -9.60
CA GLU A 205 -12.49 -2.92 -10.29
C GLU A 205 -11.43 -3.56 -9.38
N PHE A 206 -11.16 -2.93 -8.22
CA PHE A 206 -10.19 -3.39 -7.22
C PHE A 206 -10.87 -3.48 -5.85
N PRO A 207 -11.78 -4.44 -5.65
CA PRO A 207 -12.66 -4.49 -4.49
C PRO A 207 -11.93 -4.71 -3.16
N GLN A 208 -10.71 -5.24 -3.21
CA GLN A 208 -9.88 -5.47 -2.02
C GLN A 208 -9.06 -4.24 -1.61
N ALA A 209 -8.84 -3.30 -2.54
CA ALA A 209 -8.02 -2.13 -2.26
C ALA A 209 -8.73 -1.14 -1.33
N SER A 210 -8.06 -0.70 -0.28
CA SER A 210 -8.54 0.36 0.62
C SER A 210 -8.51 1.71 -0.09
N THR A 211 -7.41 2.00 -0.77
CA THR A 211 -7.19 3.23 -1.54
C THR A 211 -6.49 2.87 -2.84
N VAL A 212 -6.84 3.56 -3.92
CA VAL A 212 -6.16 3.41 -5.22
C VAL A 212 -5.56 4.74 -5.64
N ILE A 213 -4.30 4.73 -6.06
CA ILE A 213 -3.58 5.87 -6.63
C ILE A 213 -3.29 5.56 -8.09
N ASP A 214 -3.83 6.35 -9.01
CA ASP A 214 -3.76 6.11 -10.45
C ASP A 214 -3.00 7.25 -11.15
N TYR A 215 -1.83 6.92 -11.67
CA TYR A 215 -1.02 7.83 -12.48
C TYR A 215 -1.55 7.87 -13.91
N VAL A 216 -2.22 8.95 -14.27
CA VAL A 216 -2.70 9.19 -15.63
C VAL A 216 -1.60 9.83 -16.46
N MET A 217 -1.09 9.10 -17.44
CA MET A 217 0.04 9.52 -18.27
C MET A 217 -0.38 10.34 -19.48
N LYS A 218 0.54 11.18 -19.97
CA LYS A 218 0.40 11.87 -21.27
C LYS A 218 0.57 10.89 -22.42
N GLU A 219 -0.08 11.17 -23.54
CA GLU A 219 0.04 10.37 -24.77
C GLU A 219 1.38 10.60 -25.48
N ARG A 220 1.96 9.55 -26.08
CA ARG A 220 3.22 9.59 -26.85
C ARG A 220 3.05 8.77 -28.13
N ASP A 221 3.62 9.19 -29.26
CA ASP A 221 3.57 8.43 -30.53
C ASP A 221 4.79 7.53 -30.70
N TYR A 222 5.98 8.09 -30.50
CA TYR A 222 7.26 7.39 -30.56
C TYR A 222 8.14 7.91 -29.46
N ALA A 223 8.56 7.05 -28.57
CA ALA A 223 9.40 7.45 -27.44
C ALA A 223 10.16 6.25 -26.88
N GLY A 224 11.31 6.51 -26.30
CA GLY A 224 12.02 5.54 -25.48
C GLY A 224 12.59 6.18 -24.24
N THR A 225 12.76 5.36 -23.22
CA THR A 225 13.33 5.76 -21.92
C THR A 225 14.32 4.70 -21.51
N VAL A 226 15.50 5.11 -21.05
CA VAL A 226 16.47 4.26 -20.37
C VAL A 226 16.73 4.88 -19.00
N GLY A 227 16.54 4.11 -17.94
CA GLY A 227 16.79 4.50 -16.57
C GLY A 227 17.85 3.62 -15.92
N LEU A 228 18.75 4.25 -15.17
CA LEU A 228 19.74 3.61 -14.33
C LEU A 228 19.55 4.10 -12.91
N ASN A 229 19.63 3.21 -11.95
CA ASN A 229 19.59 3.55 -10.53
C ASN A 229 20.61 2.70 -9.78
N ALA A 230 21.35 3.32 -8.87
CA ALA A 230 22.25 2.65 -7.96
C ALA A 230 22.03 3.21 -6.55
N ASN A 231 21.87 2.32 -5.59
CA ASN A 231 21.76 2.63 -4.18
C ASN A 231 22.83 1.89 -3.41
N HIS A 232 23.46 2.55 -2.45
CA HIS A 232 24.44 1.93 -1.58
C HIS A 232 24.33 2.48 -0.17
N TYR A 233 24.45 1.58 0.81
CA TYR A 233 24.52 1.95 2.21
C TYR A 233 25.98 2.25 2.57
N PHE A 234 26.25 3.40 3.16
CA PHE A 234 27.59 3.76 3.59
C PHE A 234 27.88 3.36 5.04
N THR A 235 26.89 2.82 5.73
CA THR A 235 27.01 2.32 7.11
C THR A 235 27.29 0.82 7.17
N HIS A 236 27.00 0.08 6.10
CA HIS A 236 27.25 -1.35 5.97
C HIS A 236 27.28 -1.76 4.49
N LEU A 237 27.76 -2.95 4.19
CA LEU A 237 27.89 -3.44 2.81
C LEU A 237 26.56 -4.00 2.31
N GLU A 238 25.72 -3.11 1.80
CA GLU A 238 24.47 -3.44 1.15
C GLU A 238 24.20 -2.45 0.03
N GLY A 239 23.62 -2.93 -1.08
CA GLY A 239 23.24 -2.07 -2.18
C GLY A 239 22.31 -2.74 -3.17
N ASP A 240 21.69 -1.92 -4.02
CA ASP A 240 20.90 -2.38 -5.16
C ASP A 240 21.20 -1.56 -6.40
N GLY A 241 21.18 -2.23 -7.55
CA GLY A 241 21.28 -1.62 -8.86
C GLY A 241 20.10 -1.97 -9.73
N ARG A 242 19.72 -1.06 -10.63
CA ARG A 242 18.61 -1.27 -11.54
C ARG A 242 18.85 -0.63 -12.90
N ILE A 243 18.49 -1.37 -13.95
CA ILE A 243 18.39 -0.87 -15.31
C ILE A 243 16.98 -1.12 -15.80
N ASN A 244 16.36 -0.10 -16.40
CA ASN A 244 15.06 -0.22 -17.02
C ASN A 244 15.04 0.48 -18.37
N THR A 245 14.31 -0.09 -19.32
CA THR A 245 14.09 0.53 -20.62
C THR A 245 12.62 0.37 -21.02
N GLN A 246 12.08 1.40 -21.64
CA GLN A 246 10.74 1.40 -22.21
C GLN A 246 10.85 1.93 -23.65
N TYR A 247 10.11 1.29 -24.55
CA TYR A 247 10.01 1.68 -25.94
C TYR A 247 8.56 1.69 -26.37
N PHE A 248 8.15 2.79 -26.94
CA PHE A 248 6.77 3.04 -27.41
C PHE A 248 6.79 3.23 -28.92
N GLN A 249 5.93 2.52 -29.61
CA GLN A 249 5.69 2.70 -31.02
C GLN A 249 4.22 2.49 -31.33
N ASP A 250 3.55 3.53 -31.83
CA ASP A 250 2.13 3.53 -32.18
C ASP A 250 1.23 2.97 -31.05
N ASN A 251 0.69 1.78 -31.21
CA ASN A 251 -0.18 1.10 -30.27
C ASN A 251 0.56 0.08 -29.37
N SER A 252 1.88 0.01 -29.48
CA SER A 252 2.71 -0.99 -28.78
C SER A 252 3.67 -0.35 -27.81
N GLU A 253 3.85 -1.00 -26.68
CA GLU A 253 4.84 -0.67 -25.66
C GLU A 253 5.62 -1.94 -25.28
N PHE A 254 6.92 -1.80 -25.19
CA PHE A 254 7.84 -2.79 -24.64
C PHE A 254 8.53 -2.20 -23.42
N ALA A 255 8.59 -2.96 -22.33
CA ALA A 255 9.31 -2.55 -21.14
C ALA A 255 10.14 -3.71 -20.60
N LEU A 256 11.42 -3.48 -20.38
CA LEU A 256 12.34 -4.40 -19.72
C LEU A 256 12.88 -3.73 -18.47
N SER A 257 12.91 -4.46 -17.37
CA SER A 257 13.57 -4.02 -16.15
C SER A 257 14.33 -5.18 -15.51
N LEU A 258 15.56 -4.91 -15.10
CA LEU A 258 16.41 -5.82 -14.37
C LEU A 258 16.91 -5.10 -13.11
N SER A 259 16.87 -5.75 -11.97
CA SER A 259 17.38 -5.22 -10.71
C SER A 259 18.09 -6.30 -9.92
N GLY A 260 19.25 -5.95 -9.36
CA GLY A 260 20.02 -6.79 -8.46
C GLY A 260 20.17 -6.11 -7.11
N ARG A 261 20.10 -6.87 -6.03
CA ARG A 261 20.44 -6.44 -4.67
C ARG A 261 21.44 -7.39 -4.08
N TYR A 262 22.38 -6.85 -3.36
CA TYR A 262 23.33 -7.61 -2.58
C TYR A 262 23.38 -7.07 -1.15
N LYS A 263 23.68 -7.96 -0.22
CA LYS A 263 23.96 -7.67 1.17
C LYS A 263 25.05 -8.63 1.64
N ASP A 264 26.05 -8.09 2.30
CA ASP A 264 27.11 -8.84 2.95
C ASP A 264 27.47 -8.08 4.22
N THR A 265 26.94 -8.50 5.34
CA THR A 265 27.02 -7.74 6.58
C THR A 265 27.40 -8.63 7.73
N ASP A 266 28.37 -8.14 8.46
CA ASP A 266 28.90 -8.70 9.67
C ASP A 266 28.36 -7.87 10.84
N PHE A 267 27.42 -8.41 11.61
CA PHE A 267 26.77 -7.63 12.68
C PHE A 267 27.28 -8.05 14.04
N HIS A 268 27.51 -7.07 14.85
CA HIS A 268 27.64 -7.24 16.28
C HIS A 268 26.31 -6.84 16.96
N ASN A 269 25.32 -7.72 16.89
CA ASN A 269 24.14 -7.57 17.74
C ASN A 269 24.59 -7.60 19.19
N LYS A 270 24.32 -6.50 19.93
CA LYS A 270 24.56 -6.47 21.36
C LYS A 270 23.24 -6.71 22.06
N GLY A 271 23.25 -7.59 23.04
CA GLY A 271 22.08 -7.87 23.84
C GLY A 271 21.99 -9.33 24.24
N GLN A 272 20.86 -9.65 24.83
CA GLN A 272 20.60 -11.00 25.29
C GLN A 272 19.11 -11.32 25.26
N THR A 273 18.81 -12.62 25.21
CA THR A 273 17.49 -13.16 25.49
C THR A 273 17.55 -13.96 26.77
N VAL A 274 16.71 -13.64 27.73
CA VAL A 274 16.51 -14.44 28.95
C VAL A 274 15.20 -15.17 28.81
N THR A 275 15.22 -16.50 28.80
CA THR A 275 14.06 -17.35 28.69
C THR A 275 13.97 -18.26 29.90
N THR A 276 12.83 -18.22 30.60
CA THR A 276 12.53 -19.15 31.69
C THR A 276 11.48 -20.13 31.21
N TYR A 277 11.83 -21.40 31.26
CA TYR A 277 10.95 -22.55 31.02
C TYR A 277 10.48 -23.11 32.34
N ASP A 278 9.19 -23.04 32.62
CA ASP A 278 8.59 -23.53 33.85
C ASP A 278 8.10 -24.97 33.65
N PHE A 279 9.03 -25.92 33.68
CA PHE A 279 8.72 -27.35 33.55
C PHE A 279 8.19 -27.91 34.88
N PRO A 280 7.35 -28.99 34.85
CA PRO A 280 6.86 -29.64 36.05
C PRO A 280 7.95 -30.19 36.97
N ASN A 281 9.12 -30.51 36.43
CA ASN A 281 10.31 -31.02 37.11
C ASN A 281 11.29 -29.93 37.57
N GLY A 282 10.96 -28.67 37.41
CA GLY A 282 11.75 -27.52 37.82
C GLY A 282 11.95 -26.48 36.73
N ALA A 283 12.11 -25.22 37.12
CA ALA A 283 12.31 -24.13 36.16
C ALA A 283 13.73 -24.10 35.62
N VAL A 284 13.87 -23.95 34.32
CA VAL A 284 15.15 -23.75 33.62
C VAL A 284 15.19 -22.35 33.03
N THR A 285 16.17 -21.55 33.45
CA THR A 285 16.42 -20.23 32.86
C THR A 285 17.62 -20.32 31.95
N ARG A 286 17.41 -19.98 30.67
CA ARG A 286 18.42 -19.91 29.64
C ARG A 286 18.69 -18.44 29.27
N THR A 287 19.94 -18.04 29.31
CA THR A 287 20.39 -16.72 28.87
C THR A 287 21.22 -16.88 27.60
N ASP A 288 20.72 -16.35 26.48
CA ASP A 288 21.41 -16.29 25.18
C ASP A 288 22.03 -14.91 25.05
N ARG A 289 23.33 -14.78 25.03
CA ARG A 289 24.03 -13.53 24.71
C ARG A 289 24.47 -13.55 23.26
N PHE A 290 24.02 -12.55 22.51
CA PHE A 290 24.30 -12.47 21.09
C PHE A 290 25.79 -12.23 20.81
N MET A 291 26.32 -12.94 19.84
CA MET A 291 27.65 -12.83 19.26
C MET A 291 27.54 -12.28 17.83
N PRO A 292 28.65 -12.05 17.13
CA PRO A 292 28.64 -11.64 15.72
C PRO A 292 27.78 -12.57 14.86
N THR A 293 27.12 -11.99 13.86
CA THR A 293 26.26 -12.69 12.92
C THR A 293 26.63 -12.28 11.50
N ASP A 294 26.95 -13.24 10.65
CA ASP A 294 27.13 -13.05 9.22
C ASP A 294 25.80 -13.18 8.50
N ASP A 295 25.43 -12.18 7.69
CA ASP A 295 24.21 -12.21 6.91
C ASP A 295 24.51 -11.79 5.46
N LYS A 296 24.42 -12.76 4.55
CA LYS A 296 24.71 -12.59 3.12
C LYS A 296 23.48 -12.86 2.31
N SER A 297 23.18 -12.00 1.38
CA SER A 297 22.09 -12.25 0.45
C SER A 297 22.29 -11.57 -0.90
N HIS A 298 21.77 -12.19 -1.94
CA HIS A 298 21.63 -11.58 -3.25
C HIS A 298 20.25 -11.90 -3.82
N ARG A 299 19.74 -10.95 -4.58
CA ARG A 299 18.45 -11.10 -5.25
C ARG A 299 18.50 -10.49 -6.64
N LEU A 300 18.00 -11.21 -7.61
CA LEU A 300 17.79 -10.75 -8.98
C LEU A 300 16.30 -10.74 -9.29
N ASN A 301 15.79 -9.61 -9.78
CA ASN A 301 14.42 -9.50 -10.26
C ASN A 301 14.43 -8.94 -11.68
N GLY A 302 13.60 -9.51 -12.54
CA GLY A 302 13.42 -9.03 -13.89
C GLY A 302 11.97 -9.12 -14.35
N TYR A 303 11.60 -8.23 -15.27
CA TYR A 303 10.37 -8.39 -16.04
C TYR A 303 10.55 -7.90 -17.47
N LEU A 304 9.81 -8.56 -18.37
CA LEU A 304 9.63 -8.13 -19.77
C LEU A 304 8.13 -8.00 -20.02
N ASN A 305 7.68 -6.80 -20.31
CA ASN A 305 6.28 -6.50 -20.59
C ASN A 305 6.10 -6.11 -22.05
N TYR A 306 5.01 -6.59 -22.64
CA TYR A 306 4.48 -6.13 -23.91
C TYR A 306 3.03 -5.70 -23.74
N ILE A 307 2.69 -4.51 -24.23
CA ILE A 307 1.33 -3.97 -24.20
C ILE A 307 0.98 -3.54 -25.62
N TYR A 308 -0.09 -4.11 -26.17
CA TYR A 308 -0.73 -3.61 -27.37
C TYR A 308 -2.07 -3.00 -27.00
N ARG A 309 -2.40 -1.88 -27.68
CA ARG A 309 -3.64 -1.20 -27.39
C ARG A 309 -4.17 -0.33 -28.50
N ASN A 310 -5.50 -0.36 -28.65
CA ASN A 310 -6.26 0.59 -29.43
C ASN A 310 -7.50 1.09 -28.67
N LYS A 311 -8.39 1.84 -29.30
CA LYS A 311 -9.59 2.42 -28.66
C LYS A 311 -10.56 1.38 -28.07
N LEU A 312 -10.57 0.15 -28.59
CA LEU A 312 -11.56 -0.87 -28.24
C LEU A 312 -10.99 -2.01 -27.43
N GLN A 313 -9.70 -2.27 -27.50
CA GLN A 313 -9.09 -3.42 -26.85
C GLN A 313 -7.65 -3.18 -26.44
N SER A 314 -7.22 -3.90 -25.42
CA SER A 314 -5.81 -3.99 -25.04
C SER A 314 -5.42 -5.42 -24.75
N PHE A 315 -4.16 -5.74 -25.06
CA PHE A 315 -3.53 -7.01 -24.76
C PHE A 315 -2.23 -6.75 -24.00
N TYR A 316 -1.99 -7.48 -22.92
CA TYR A 316 -0.81 -7.37 -22.08
C TYR A 316 -0.21 -8.74 -21.83
N VAL A 317 1.10 -8.83 -21.99
CA VAL A 317 1.93 -9.99 -21.67
C VAL A 317 3.03 -9.54 -20.73
N SER A 318 3.28 -10.29 -19.65
CA SER A 318 4.39 -10.05 -18.75
C SER A 318 5.09 -11.36 -18.41
N LEU A 319 6.37 -11.43 -18.74
CA LEU A 319 7.28 -12.44 -18.22
C LEU A 319 7.99 -11.87 -17.00
N ARG A 320 8.13 -12.65 -15.95
CA ARG A 320 8.77 -12.25 -14.69
C ARG A 320 9.74 -13.32 -14.24
N LEU A 321 10.79 -12.86 -13.59
CA LEU A 321 11.76 -13.71 -12.93
C LEU A 321 12.09 -13.09 -11.57
N ASN A 322 12.03 -13.91 -10.54
CA ASN A 322 12.53 -13.58 -9.21
C ASN A 322 13.46 -14.70 -8.77
N GLN A 323 14.68 -14.38 -8.46
CA GLN A 323 15.69 -15.30 -7.94
C GLN A 323 16.33 -14.67 -6.71
N GLY A 324 16.51 -15.47 -5.67
CA GLY A 324 17.15 -15.01 -4.44
C GLY A 324 17.93 -16.13 -3.75
N ARG A 325 18.96 -15.75 -3.01
CA ARG A 325 19.65 -16.62 -2.07
C ARG A 325 20.02 -15.79 -0.85
N SER A 326 19.83 -16.36 0.33
CA SER A 326 20.28 -15.77 1.59
C SER A 326 20.92 -16.83 2.48
N GLU A 327 21.94 -16.41 3.19
CA GLU A 327 22.71 -17.21 4.15
C GLU A 327 22.86 -16.37 5.41
N THR A 328 22.61 -16.96 6.57
CA THR A 328 22.81 -16.30 7.86
C THR A 328 23.53 -17.30 8.78
N ASP A 329 24.67 -16.91 9.31
CA ASP A 329 25.42 -17.65 10.31
C ASP A 329 25.44 -16.84 11.61
N SER A 330 24.76 -17.30 12.63
CA SER A 330 24.58 -16.59 13.89
C SER A 330 25.11 -17.39 15.06
N TRP A 331 25.78 -16.70 15.96
CA TRP A 331 26.39 -17.27 17.13
C TRP A 331 25.82 -16.63 18.39
N SER A 332 25.70 -17.41 19.46
CA SER A 332 25.42 -16.89 20.79
C SER A 332 26.06 -17.75 21.87
N SER A 333 26.40 -17.15 22.99
CA SER A 333 26.79 -17.88 24.18
C SER A 333 25.55 -18.17 25.02
N LEU A 334 25.39 -19.41 25.45
CA LEU A 334 24.28 -19.88 26.27
C LEU A 334 24.71 -20.18 27.67
N GLN A 335 23.92 -19.75 28.63
CA GLN A 335 24.10 -20.04 30.05
C GLN A 335 22.78 -20.51 30.64
N TYR A 336 22.82 -21.61 31.38
CA TYR A 336 21.66 -22.16 32.11
C TYR A 336 21.84 -21.97 33.61
N ASN A 337 20.72 -21.76 34.31
CA ASN A 337 20.76 -21.69 35.78
C ASN A 337 20.98 -23.07 36.47
N THR A 338 20.75 -24.15 35.74
CA THR A 338 20.84 -25.55 36.20
C THR A 338 22.19 -26.19 35.92
N ILE A 339 22.98 -25.61 35.04
CA ILE A 339 24.28 -26.14 34.56
C ILE A 339 25.30 -24.99 34.59
N PRO A 340 26.44 -25.14 35.34
CA PRO A 340 27.42 -24.07 35.48
C PRO A 340 28.23 -23.82 34.21
N SER A 341 28.22 -24.74 33.25
CA SER A 341 28.98 -24.64 32.00
C SER A 341 28.44 -23.57 31.07
N LEU A 342 29.35 -23.00 30.28
CA LEU A 342 29.02 -22.08 29.18
C LEU A 342 28.99 -22.85 27.89
N PHE A 343 27.87 -22.72 27.16
CA PHE A 343 27.72 -23.33 25.85
C PHE A 343 27.80 -22.27 24.76
N VAL A 344 28.17 -22.71 23.55
CA VAL A 344 28.10 -21.91 22.33
C VAL A 344 27.05 -22.50 21.44
N LYS A 345 26.14 -21.66 20.97
CA LYS A 345 25.16 -22.01 19.95
C LYS A 345 25.60 -21.42 18.62
N GLN A 346 25.60 -22.24 17.57
CA GLN A 346 25.65 -21.81 16.20
C GLN A 346 24.32 -22.13 15.50
N GLU A 347 23.81 -21.21 14.75
CA GLU A 347 22.65 -21.42 13.91
C GLU A 347 22.95 -20.88 12.51
N TYR A 348 23.08 -21.81 11.56
CA TYR A 348 23.25 -21.51 10.15
C TYR A 348 21.93 -21.71 9.41
N THR A 349 21.51 -20.74 8.64
CA THR A 349 20.34 -20.84 7.76
C THR A 349 20.72 -20.45 6.35
N GLN A 350 20.24 -21.24 5.39
CA GLN A 350 20.34 -20.96 3.97
C GLN A 350 18.96 -21.05 3.34
N SER A 351 18.63 -20.11 2.45
CA SER A 351 17.46 -20.24 1.61
C SER A 351 17.74 -19.78 0.19
N SER A 352 17.17 -20.47 -0.78
CA SER A 352 17.20 -20.09 -2.19
C SER A 352 15.80 -20.15 -2.79
N ASN A 353 15.56 -19.33 -3.80
CA ASN A 353 14.33 -19.36 -4.56
C ASN A 353 14.54 -18.99 -6.02
N LEU A 354 13.78 -19.62 -6.90
CA LEU A 354 13.67 -19.30 -8.32
C LEU A 354 12.19 -19.33 -8.73
N ASN A 355 11.66 -18.18 -9.13
CA ASN A 355 10.24 -18.03 -9.41
C ASN A 355 10.00 -17.33 -10.77
N PRO A 356 9.98 -18.07 -11.91
CA PRO A 356 9.49 -17.56 -13.18
C PRO A 356 7.95 -17.50 -13.20
N GLY A 357 7.41 -16.52 -13.91
CA GLY A 357 5.97 -16.36 -14.07
C GLY A 357 5.58 -15.72 -15.39
N LEU A 358 4.40 -16.07 -15.91
CA LEU A 358 3.78 -15.53 -17.13
C LEU A 358 2.39 -15.01 -16.80
N LYS A 359 2.13 -13.77 -17.17
CA LYS A 359 0.82 -13.12 -17.09
C LYS A 359 0.32 -12.72 -18.46
N LEU A 360 -0.93 -13.06 -18.75
CA LEU A 360 -1.65 -12.65 -19.94
C LEU A 360 -2.91 -11.90 -19.52
N GLN A 361 -3.21 -10.78 -20.14
CA GLN A 361 -4.46 -10.06 -19.92
C GLN A 361 -5.01 -9.54 -21.22
N TYR A 362 -6.32 -9.69 -21.39
CA TYR A 362 -7.09 -9.10 -22.48
C TYR A 362 -8.21 -8.23 -21.91
N THR A 363 -8.34 -7.02 -22.42
CA THR A 363 -9.43 -6.11 -22.07
C THR A 363 -10.13 -5.63 -23.33
N ARG A 364 -11.47 -5.65 -23.33
CA ARG A 364 -12.30 -5.16 -24.43
C ARG A 364 -13.37 -4.22 -23.94
N THR A 365 -13.45 -3.05 -24.57
CA THR A 365 -14.56 -2.11 -24.42
C THR A 365 -15.68 -2.52 -25.36
N LEU A 366 -16.86 -2.75 -24.82
CA LEU A 366 -18.06 -3.15 -25.53
C LEU A 366 -19.02 -1.95 -25.66
N PRO A 367 -20.00 -1.98 -26.58
CA PRO A 367 -21.01 -0.92 -26.70
C PRO A 367 -21.71 -0.62 -25.37
N HIS A 368 -22.34 0.55 -25.26
CA HIS A 368 -23.14 0.97 -24.11
C HIS A 368 -22.35 1.04 -22.77
N ASN A 369 -21.09 1.50 -22.81
CA ASN A 369 -20.22 1.67 -21.65
C ASN A 369 -20.03 0.38 -20.83
N GLN A 370 -19.76 -0.71 -21.53
CA GLN A 370 -19.41 -1.99 -20.95
C GLN A 370 -17.94 -2.29 -21.18
N ARG A 371 -17.33 -3.02 -20.25
CA ARG A 371 -15.93 -3.48 -20.34
C ARG A 371 -15.83 -4.91 -19.85
N LEU A 372 -15.13 -5.75 -20.60
CA LEU A 372 -14.77 -7.11 -20.21
C LEU A 372 -13.27 -7.21 -20.12
N ARG A 373 -12.77 -7.81 -19.03
CA ARG A 373 -11.36 -8.14 -18.81
C ARG A 373 -11.25 -9.62 -18.49
N ALA A 374 -10.32 -10.28 -19.15
CA ALA A 374 -9.90 -11.64 -18.81
C ALA A 374 -8.40 -11.63 -18.50
N GLU A 375 -8.00 -12.41 -17.51
CA GLU A 375 -6.63 -12.49 -17.02
C GLU A 375 -6.28 -13.94 -16.72
N LEU A 376 -5.09 -14.36 -17.15
CA LEU A 376 -4.47 -15.63 -16.83
C LEU A 376 -3.07 -15.38 -16.27
N TYR A 377 -2.70 -16.10 -15.24
CA TYR A 377 -1.37 -16.07 -14.65
C TYR A 377 -0.93 -17.49 -14.30
N GLY A 378 0.32 -17.78 -14.58
CA GLY A 378 0.97 -19.01 -14.16
C GLY A 378 2.37 -18.75 -13.65
N SER A 379 2.79 -19.46 -12.61
CA SER A 379 4.17 -19.43 -12.11
C SER A 379 4.60 -20.78 -11.58
N TYR A 380 5.90 -20.99 -11.65
CA TYR A 380 6.62 -22.09 -11.00
C TYR A 380 7.48 -21.51 -9.89
N GLY A 381 7.63 -22.21 -8.80
CA GLY A 381 8.52 -21.88 -7.69
C GLY A 381 9.39 -23.08 -7.33
N ASP A 382 10.69 -22.83 -7.24
CA ASP A 382 11.70 -23.76 -6.73
C ASP A 382 12.31 -23.06 -5.51
N ASN A 383 12.03 -23.58 -4.32
CA ASN A 383 12.38 -22.95 -3.05
C ASN A 383 13.06 -23.96 -2.13
N ASP A 384 14.27 -23.64 -1.70
CA ASP A 384 15.03 -24.45 -0.75
C ASP A 384 15.20 -23.71 0.56
N TYR A 385 15.13 -24.43 1.63
CA TYR A 385 15.43 -23.94 2.97
C TYR A 385 16.20 -24.99 3.73
N ASP A 386 17.34 -24.61 4.31
CA ASP A 386 18.19 -25.45 5.12
C ASP A 386 18.56 -24.70 6.41
N ARG A 387 18.33 -25.33 7.54
CA ARG A 387 18.67 -24.81 8.87
C ARG A 387 19.45 -25.85 9.64
N TRP A 388 20.65 -25.48 10.01
CA TRP A 388 21.55 -26.24 10.88
C TRP A 388 21.63 -25.53 12.23
N TYR A 389 21.44 -26.29 13.28
CA TYR A 389 21.56 -25.83 14.66
C TYR A 389 22.56 -26.72 15.38
N GLU A 390 23.51 -26.10 16.09
CA GLU A 390 24.54 -26.78 16.81
C GLU A 390 24.72 -26.12 18.20
N HIS A 391 24.95 -26.98 19.18
CA HIS A 391 25.14 -26.60 20.57
C HIS A 391 26.40 -27.31 21.05
N SER A 392 27.40 -26.58 21.52
CA SER A 392 28.69 -27.09 21.94
C SER A 392 29.11 -26.58 23.32
N GLU A 393 29.84 -27.42 24.06
CA GLU A 393 30.51 -27.13 25.32
C GLU A 393 31.99 -27.39 25.13
N ASP A 394 32.88 -26.42 25.41
CA ASP A 394 34.32 -26.52 25.21
C ASP A 394 34.72 -27.13 23.85
N GLU A 395 34.11 -26.64 22.78
CA GLU A 395 34.29 -27.06 21.37
C GLU A 395 33.79 -28.51 21.08
N VAL A 396 33.20 -29.19 22.06
CA VAL A 396 32.56 -30.52 21.85
C VAL A 396 31.08 -30.32 21.58
N ILE A 397 30.62 -30.81 20.43
CA ILE A 397 29.20 -30.79 20.07
C ILE A 397 28.40 -31.65 21.03
N THR A 398 27.49 -31.03 21.77
CA THR A 398 26.62 -31.74 22.74
C THR A 398 25.23 -32.02 22.14
N ASP A 399 24.80 -31.19 21.18
CA ASP A 399 23.52 -31.35 20.48
C ASP A 399 23.59 -30.72 19.09
N ALA A 400 23.05 -31.38 18.07
CA ALA A 400 22.96 -30.84 16.73
C ALA A 400 21.75 -31.42 16.00
N TYR A 401 21.12 -30.59 15.16
CA TYR A 401 20.04 -31.04 14.28
C TYR A 401 19.93 -30.20 13.02
N ARG A 402 19.38 -30.80 11.98
CA ARG A 402 19.15 -30.16 10.69
C ARG A 402 17.69 -30.25 10.29
N ASN A 403 17.15 -29.12 9.80
CA ASN A 403 15.85 -29.05 9.18
C ASN A 403 16.03 -28.54 7.75
N ARG A 404 15.71 -29.37 6.76
CA ARG A 404 15.76 -28.99 5.34
C ARG A 404 14.40 -29.19 4.70
N THR A 405 14.02 -28.30 3.83
CA THR A 405 12.84 -28.42 2.97
C THR A 405 13.22 -28.02 1.55
N ASP A 406 12.99 -28.93 0.60
CA ASP A 406 13.06 -28.67 -0.82
C ASP A 406 11.62 -28.60 -1.33
N GLU A 407 11.20 -27.47 -1.88
CA GLU A 407 9.82 -27.16 -2.26
C GLU A 407 9.70 -26.85 -3.75
N ASN A 408 8.84 -27.58 -4.44
CA ASN A 408 8.38 -27.26 -5.79
C ASN A 408 6.93 -26.78 -5.73
N SER A 409 6.65 -25.58 -6.24
CA SER A 409 5.30 -25.01 -6.23
C SER A 409 4.84 -24.61 -7.63
N TYR A 410 3.58 -24.91 -7.95
CA TYR A 410 2.91 -24.58 -9.19
C TYR A 410 1.69 -23.74 -8.87
N TYR A 411 1.59 -22.60 -9.51
CA TYR A 411 0.45 -21.70 -9.32
C TYR A 411 -0.19 -21.38 -10.67
N ALA A 412 -1.52 -21.42 -10.73
CA ALA A 412 -2.32 -20.97 -11.85
C ALA A 412 -3.49 -20.11 -11.36
N SER A 413 -3.78 -19.03 -12.04
CA SER A 413 -4.89 -18.13 -11.72
C SER A 413 -5.61 -17.69 -12.97
N GLY A 414 -6.94 -17.69 -12.93
CA GLY A 414 -7.81 -17.14 -13.96
C GLY A 414 -8.79 -16.14 -13.36
N LYS A 415 -8.97 -14.98 -14.01
CA LYS A 415 -9.94 -13.97 -13.59
C LYS A 415 -10.74 -13.44 -14.77
N ILE A 416 -12.03 -13.19 -14.54
CA ILE A 416 -12.92 -12.51 -15.48
C ILE A 416 -13.62 -11.39 -14.74
N ASN A 417 -13.52 -10.18 -15.27
CA ASN A 417 -14.15 -9.00 -14.72
C ASN A 417 -15.05 -8.34 -15.77
N TYR A 418 -16.30 -8.10 -15.43
CA TYR A 418 -17.26 -7.38 -16.25
C TYR A 418 -17.69 -6.11 -15.53
N THR A 419 -17.60 -4.97 -16.22
CA THR A 419 -18.06 -3.67 -15.70
C THR A 419 -19.07 -3.05 -16.64
N LYS A 420 -20.20 -2.58 -16.09
CA LYS A 420 -21.24 -1.78 -16.77
C LYS A 420 -21.38 -0.44 -16.10
N THR A 421 -21.19 0.64 -16.82
CA THR A 421 -21.49 2.01 -16.34
C THR A 421 -22.81 2.47 -16.95
N PHE A 422 -23.74 2.91 -16.09
CA PHE A 422 -25.07 3.37 -16.47
C PHE A 422 -25.08 4.88 -16.81
N LYS A 423 -26.14 5.35 -17.45
CA LYS A 423 -26.28 6.78 -17.84
C LYS A 423 -26.25 7.74 -16.65
N ASN A 424 -26.74 7.31 -15.48
CA ASN A 424 -26.70 8.07 -14.22
C ASN A 424 -25.34 8.02 -13.52
N LYS A 425 -24.29 7.53 -14.18
CA LYS A 425 -22.93 7.34 -13.66
C LYS A 425 -22.80 6.30 -12.55
N SER A 426 -23.85 5.55 -12.21
CA SER A 426 -23.72 4.36 -11.38
C SER A 426 -23.00 3.25 -12.16
N SER A 427 -22.44 2.26 -11.46
CA SER A 427 -21.78 1.14 -12.12
C SER A 427 -22.02 -0.18 -11.41
N LEU A 428 -22.12 -1.24 -12.21
CA LEU A 428 -22.12 -2.63 -11.76
C LEU A 428 -20.81 -3.27 -12.19
N ASN A 429 -20.16 -3.93 -11.25
CA ASN A 429 -18.96 -4.72 -11.50
C ASN A 429 -19.20 -6.15 -11.01
N ILE A 430 -18.90 -7.14 -11.85
CA ILE A 430 -18.93 -8.57 -11.54
C ILE A 430 -17.54 -9.11 -11.79
N ASP A 431 -16.95 -9.74 -10.79
CA ASP A 431 -15.61 -10.28 -10.82
C ASP A 431 -15.67 -11.75 -10.37
N PHE A 432 -15.14 -12.65 -11.18
CA PHE A 432 -14.94 -14.05 -10.85
C PHE A 432 -13.46 -14.39 -10.97
N GLY A 433 -12.92 -15.05 -9.95
CA GLY A 433 -11.53 -15.49 -9.92
C GLY A 433 -11.41 -16.91 -9.39
N GLN A 434 -10.48 -17.66 -9.99
CA GLN A 434 -10.10 -19.01 -9.58
C GLN A 434 -8.58 -19.06 -9.47
N ASP A 435 -8.07 -19.47 -8.30
CA ASP A 435 -6.65 -19.68 -8.04
C ASP A 435 -6.42 -21.16 -7.68
N LEU A 436 -5.39 -21.75 -8.25
CA LEU A 436 -4.95 -23.11 -8.00
C LEU A 436 -3.49 -23.11 -7.58
N THR A 437 -3.16 -23.80 -6.52
CA THR A 437 -1.77 -24.02 -6.07
C THR A 437 -1.57 -25.52 -5.83
N HIS A 438 -0.47 -26.03 -6.32
CA HIS A 438 0.04 -27.35 -5.96
C HIS A 438 1.47 -27.19 -5.47
N THR A 439 1.81 -27.79 -4.34
CA THR A 439 3.15 -27.70 -3.75
C THR A 439 3.57 -29.08 -3.27
N ASP A 440 4.77 -29.50 -3.68
CA ASP A 440 5.44 -30.71 -3.20
C ASP A 440 6.64 -30.30 -2.35
N ASN A 441 6.69 -30.81 -1.13
CA ASN A 441 7.78 -30.60 -0.19
C ASN A 441 8.46 -31.93 0.14
N GLN A 442 9.76 -31.94 -0.02
CA GLN A 442 10.61 -32.97 0.57
C GLN A 442 11.26 -32.42 1.83
N ASN A 443 10.96 -33.04 2.96
CA ASN A 443 11.38 -32.53 4.27
C ASN A 443 12.38 -33.48 4.91
N LEU A 444 13.51 -32.96 5.38
CA LEU A 444 14.44 -33.62 6.29
C LEU A 444 14.29 -32.96 7.67
N ARG A 445 14.02 -33.76 8.70
CA ARG A 445 13.92 -33.32 10.09
C ARG A 445 14.80 -34.24 10.95
N GLY A 446 15.99 -33.73 11.31
CA GLY A 446 17.03 -34.57 11.88
C GLY A 446 17.45 -35.65 10.87
N GLU A 447 17.21 -36.94 11.20
CA GLU A 447 17.52 -38.10 10.32
C GLU A 447 16.32 -38.59 9.50
N LYS A 448 15.11 -38.03 9.71
CA LYS A 448 13.89 -38.48 9.05
C LYS A 448 13.58 -37.68 7.81
N THR A 449 13.36 -38.37 6.71
CA THR A 449 12.88 -37.75 5.45
C THR A 449 11.43 -38.14 5.20
N TYR A 450 10.59 -37.19 4.78
CA TYR A 450 9.22 -37.44 4.39
C TYR A 450 8.72 -36.37 3.41
N ASP A 451 7.77 -36.80 2.57
CA ASP A 451 7.19 -35.92 1.56
C ASP A 451 5.82 -35.43 2.00
N VAL A 452 5.53 -34.16 1.75
CA VAL A 452 4.23 -33.56 2.00
C VAL A 452 3.79 -32.78 0.78
N SER A 453 2.61 -33.13 0.25
CA SER A 453 1.98 -32.34 -0.82
C SER A 453 0.84 -31.48 -0.27
N LEU A 454 0.68 -30.29 -0.86
CA LEU A 454 -0.41 -29.39 -0.55
C LEU A 454 -1.09 -28.94 -1.84
N ASP A 455 -2.41 -29.19 -1.92
CA ASP A 455 -3.28 -28.66 -2.98
C ASP A 455 -4.18 -27.59 -2.42
N LYS A 456 -4.28 -26.45 -3.12
CA LYS A 456 -5.18 -25.38 -2.74
C LYS A 456 -5.97 -24.87 -3.94
N SER A 457 -7.25 -24.67 -3.73
CA SER A 457 -8.18 -24.12 -4.72
C SER A 457 -9.00 -23.00 -4.09
N ASN A 458 -8.89 -21.79 -4.61
CA ASN A 458 -9.64 -20.63 -4.14
C ASN A 458 -10.54 -20.09 -5.25
N SER A 459 -11.85 -20.11 -5.02
CA SER A 459 -12.85 -19.52 -5.92
C SER A 459 -13.44 -18.26 -5.29
N ARG A 460 -13.53 -17.18 -6.05
CA ARG A 460 -14.06 -15.89 -5.57
C ARG A 460 -15.08 -15.33 -6.57
N LEU A 461 -16.20 -14.91 -6.06
CA LEU A 461 -17.22 -14.17 -6.82
C LEU A 461 -17.53 -12.86 -6.08
N ASN A 462 -17.36 -11.73 -6.77
CA ASN A 462 -17.68 -10.41 -6.24
C ASN A 462 -18.72 -9.74 -7.15
N VAL A 463 -19.75 -9.17 -6.56
CA VAL A 463 -20.71 -8.29 -7.22
C VAL A 463 -20.70 -6.97 -6.50
N THR A 464 -20.29 -5.91 -7.19
CA THR A 464 -20.16 -4.55 -6.63
C THR A 464 -21.08 -3.60 -7.38
N TYR A 465 -21.94 -2.90 -6.66
CA TYR A 465 -22.75 -1.81 -7.20
C TYR A 465 -22.31 -0.48 -6.60
N ASN A 466 -22.02 0.49 -7.45
CA ASN A 466 -21.60 1.83 -7.07
C ASN A 466 -22.69 2.82 -7.51
N TYR A 467 -23.26 3.56 -6.56
CA TYR A 467 -24.33 4.51 -6.76
C TYR A 467 -23.92 5.93 -6.35
N ARG A 468 -24.15 6.91 -7.24
CA ARG A 468 -23.78 8.31 -7.03
C ARG A 468 -24.99 9.21 -6.96
N ILE A 469 -25.03 10.11 -5.98
CA ILE A 469 -26.12 11.05 -5.78
C ILE A 469 -25.57 12.49 -5.83
N LYS A 470 -26.01 13.27 -6.81
CA LYS A 470 -25.77 14.73 -6.94
C LYS A 470 -24.30 15.17 -6.76
N ASN A 471 -23.34 14.38 -7.18
CA ASN A 471 -21.90 14.67 -7.06
C ASN A 471 -21.44 15.00 -5.61
N ARG A 472 -22.17 14.54 -4.60
CA ARG A 472 -21.84 14.76 -3.17
C ARG A 472 -21.73 13.47 -2.40
N PHE A 473 -22.51 12.46 -2.78
CA PHE A 473 -22.54 11.16 -2.13
C PHE A 473 -22.14 10.06 -3.09
N ASN A 474 -21.31 9.16 -2.61
CA ASN A 474 -21.01 7.92 -3.30
C ASN A 474 -21.24 6.77 -2.33
N ILE A 475 -22.04 5.78 -2.74
CA ILE A 475 -22.34 4.56 -1.99
C ILE A 475 -21.88 3.40 -2.84
N GLN A 476 -21.01 2.57 -2.32
CA GLN A 476 -20.57 1.33 -2.95
C GLN A 476 -20.95 0.16 -2.05
N ALA A 477 -21.79 -0.73 -2.56
CA ALA A 477 -22.14 -1.98 -1.91
C ALA A 477 -21.52 -3.16 -2.66
N ARG A 478 -20.88 -4.05 -1.96
CA ARG A 478 -20.30 -5.29 -2.50
C ARG A 478 -20.84 -6.49 -1.74
N ILE A 479 -21.22 -7.49 -2.49
CA ILE A 479 -21.48 -8.84 -2.02
C ILE A 479 -20.39 -9.73 -2.60
N ALA A 480 -19.71 -10.48 -1.76
CA ALA A 480 -18.68 -11.40 -2.20
C ALA A 480 -18.82 -12.75 -1.52
N SER A 481 -18.52 -13.80 -2.28
CA SER A 481 -18.37 -15.16 -1.79
C SER A 481 -16.95 -15.64 -2.07
N HIS A 482 -16.33 -16.28 -1.10
CA HIS A 482 -15.02 -16.89 -1.20
C HIS A 482 -15.10 -18.32 -0.72
N MET A 483 -14.70 -19.26 -1.57
CA MET A 483 -14.56 -20.69 -1.25
C MET A 483 -13.09 -21.05 -1.32
N SER A 484 -12.55 -21.59 -0.23
CA SER A 484 -11.19 -22.08 -0.12
C SER A 484 -11.21 -23.57 0.18
N TYR A 485 -10.60 -24.37 -0.67
CA TYR A 485 -10.32 -25.79 -0.48
C TYR A 485 -8.83 -25.97 -0.31
N VAL A 486 -8.41 -26.66 0.76
CA VAL A 486 -7.01 -26.99 1.03
C VAL A 486 -6.91 -28.48 1.37
N ARG A 487 -6.01 -29.19 0.71
CA ARG A 487 -5.66 -30.57 1.01
C ARG A 487 -4.17 -30.65 1.36
N THR A 488 -3.84 -31.27 2.49
CA THR A 488 -2.47 -31.54 2.92
C THR A 488 -2.36 -33.02 3.25
N GLY A 489 -1.65 -33.77 2.42
CA GLY A 489 -1.63 -35.22 2.51
C GLY A 489 -3.05 -35.82 2.43
N ASN A 490 -3.47 -36.50 3.49
CA ASN A 490 -4.81 -37.13 3.58
C ASN A 490 -5.88 -36.21 4.18
N ASN A 491 -5.49 -35.05 4.71
CA ASN A 491 -6.41 -34.14 5.36
C ASN A 491 -6.91 -33.09 4.36
N SER A 492 -8.20 -32.77 4.39
CA SER A 492 -8.76 -31.68 3.58
C SER A 492 -9.68 -30.78 4.38
N THR A 493 -9.66 -29.52 4.06
CA THR A 493 -10.52 -28.50 4.68
C THR A 493 -11.17 -27.65 3.60
N THR A 494 -12.48 -27.46 3.71
CA THR A 494 -13.24 -26.52 2.85
C THR A 494 -13.84 -25.42 3.69
N ASN A 495 -13.60 -24.18 3.30
CA ASN A 495 -14.20 -23.01 3.92
C ASN A 495 -14.97 -22.21 2.90
N VAL A 496 -16.19 -21.77 3.26
CA VAL A 496 -16.99 -20.87 2.44
C VAL A 496 -17.31 -19.63 3.26
N PHE A 497 -16.96 -18.47 2.74
CA PHE A 497 -17.16 -17.19 3.39
C PHE A 497 -18.05 -16.29 2.57
N PHE A 498 -18.93 -15.58 3.25
CA PHE A 498 -19.66 -14.45 2.72
C PHE A 498 -19.02 -13.17 3.26
N THR A 499 -18.52 -12.31 2.37
CA THR A 499 -17.71 -11.15 2.74
C THR A 499 -18.31 -9.86 2.16
N PRO A 500 -19.41 -9.34 2.76
CA PRO A 500 -20.05 -8.11 2.34
C PRO A 500 -19.18 -6.89 2.67
N SER A 501 -19.34 -5.83 1.89
CA SER A 501 -18.80 -4.52 2.26
C SER A 501 -19.70 -3.39 1.80
N VAL A 502 -19.76 -2.34 2.62
CA VAL A 502 -20.43 -1.08 2.28
C VAL A 502 -19.44 0.05 2.49
N ARG A 503 -19.34 0.92 1.51
CA ARG A 503 -18.51 2.13 1.54
C ARG A 503 -19.40 3.33 1.25
N PHE A 504 -19.22 4.37 2.02
CA PHE A 504 -19.95 5.62 1.89
C PHE A 504 -18.95 6.77 1.89
N SER A 505 -19.06 7.70 0.94
CA SER A 505 -18.29 8.94 0.95
C SER A 505 -19.20 10.15 0.74
N TYR A 506 -18.87 11.23 1.41
CA TYR A 506 -19.63 12.48 1.38
C TYR A 506 -18.70 13.67 1.39
N ILE A 507 -18.96 14.63 0.49
CA ILE A 507 -18.26 15.91 0.44
C ILE A 507 -19.25 17.03 0.76
N TYR A 508 -18.88 17.83 1.74
CA TYR A 508 -19.62 19.03 2.11
C TYR A 508 -18.67 20.22 2.30
N LYS A 509 -18.73 21.19 1.39
CA LYS A 509 -17.84 22.37 1.39
C LYS A 509 -16.36 21.94 1.47
N LYS A 510 -15.70 22.24 2.60
CA LYS A 510 -14.29 21.96 2.86
C LYS A 510 -14.05 20.63 3.58
N HIS A 511 -15.11 19.84 3.81
CA HIS A 511 -15.06 18.57 4.51
C HIS A 511 -15.23 17.41 3.54
N SER A 512 -14.45 16.36 3.76
CA SER A 512 -14.58 15.08 3.09
C SER A 512 -14.68 13.99 4.15
N PHE A 513 -15.73 13.19 4.09
CA PHE A 513 -15.99 12.08 5.01
C PHE A 513 -16.00 10.78 4.23
N SER A 514 -15.43 9.73 4.81
CA SER A 514 -15.57 8.37 4.28
C SER A 514 -15.82 7.40 5.43
N LEU A 515 -16.72 6.45 5.19
CA LEU A 515 -17.04 5.35 6.11
C LEU A 515 -17.02 4.05 5.32
N ARG A 516 -16.36 3.04 5.86
CA ARG A 516 -16.35 1.69 5.30
C ARG A 516 -16.62 0.68 6.40
N GLY A 517 -17.51 -0.25 6.14
CA GLY A 517 -17.66 -1.49 6.90
C GLY A 517 -17.49 -2.66 5.94
N GLN A 518 -16.64 -3.62 6.28
CA GLN A 518 -16.44 -4.80 5.45
C GLN A 518 -16.09 -6.03 6.27
N ALA A 519 -16.45 -7.20 5.72
CA ALA A 519 -15.90 -8.47 6.14
C ALA A 519 -14.89 -8.95 5.08
N THR A 520 -13.79 -9.55 5.53
CA THR A 520 -12.75 -10.16 4.67
C THR A 520 -12.34 -11.50 5.22
N SER A 521 -12.17 -12.51 4.35
CA SER A 521 -11.56 -13.76 4.75
C SER A 521 -10.05 -13.57 4.89
N VAL A 522 -9.48 -14.11 5.95
CA VAL A 522 -8.05 -14.15 6.20
C VAL A 522 -7.58 -15.58 6.01
N GLU A 523 -6.71 -15.79 5.03
CA GLU A 523 -6.15 -17.10 4.75
C GLU A 523 -5.04 -17.43 5.75
N VAL A 524 -5.08 -18.64 6.28
CA VAL A 524 -4.02 -19.17 7.13
C VAL A 524 -2.83 -19.57 6.24
N SER A 525 -1.62 -19.22 6.67
CA SER A 525 -0.38 -19.56 5.96
C SER A 525 -0.29 -21.08 5.67
N ASN A 526 0.10 -21.43 4.47
CA ASN A 526 0.31 -22.82 4.07
C ASN A 526 1.36 -23.50 4.96
N ALA A 527 2.41 -22.80 5.35
CA ALA A 527 3.43 -23.30 6.27
C ALA A 527 2.87 -23.80 7.61
N ASN A 528 1.81 -23.17 8.12
CA ASN A 528 1.16 -23.60 9.37
C ASN A 528 0.26 -24.81 9.20
N ARG A 529 -0.06 -25.22 7.95
CA ARG A 529 -0.97 -26.33 7.61
C ARG A 529 -0.28 -27.62 7.23
N THR A 530 1.05 -27.64 7.06
CA THR A 530 1.78 -28.81 6.57
C THR A 530 1.72 -30.03 7.50
N GLY A 531 1.41 -29.81 8.77
CA GLY A 531 1.43 -30.87 9.79
C GLY A 531 2.83 -31.31 10.19
N ASP A 532 3.85 -30.69 9.61
CA ASP A 532 5.24 -30.91 9.92
C ASP A 532 5.55 -30.61 11.37
N GLU A 533 6.47 -31.39 11.92
CA GLU A 533 7.05 -31.17 13.23
C GLU A 533 8.55 -30.96 13.09
N TYR A 534 9.09 -29.92 13.69
CA TYR A 534 10.51 -29.70 13.73
C TYR A 534 10.98 -29.18 15.09
N ARG A 535 12.17 -29.57 15.48
CA ARG A 535 12.84 -29.10 16.67
C ARG A 535 13.35 -27.68 16.44
N TYR A 536 12.88 -26.75 17.24
CA TYR A 536 13.29 -25.34 17.16
C TYR A 536 14.56 -25.08 17.97
N ASN A 537 14.61 -25.63 19.19
CA ASN A 537 15.77 -25.65 20.07
C ASN A 537 15.69 -26.87 21.01
N GLU A 538 16.59 -26.99 21.96
CA GLU A 538 16.66 -28.12 22.89
C GLU A 538 15.39 -28.34 23.73
N TYR A 539 14.58 -27.29 23.94
CA TYR A 539 13.36 -27.31 24.74
C TYR A 539 12.08 -27.07 23.98
N GLU A 540 12.17 -26.76 22.68
CA GLU A 540 11.00 -26.34 21.91
C GLU A 540 10.86 -27.09 20.59
N ILE A 541 9.66 -27.60 20.36
CA ILE A 541 9.24 -28.28 19.13
C ILE A 541 8.08 -27.46 18.54
N ILE A 542 8.11 -27.21 17.25
CA ILE A 542 7.04 -26.53 16.53
C ILE A 542 6.35 -27.51 15.61
N GLN A 543 5.02 -27.55 15.64
CA GLN A 543 4.19 -28.42 14.82
C GLN A 543 3.16 -27.61 14.05
N GLY A 544 3.08 -27.84 12.73
CA GLY A 544 1.99 -27.36 11.89
C GLY A 544 0.68 -28.09 12.22
N ASN A 545 -0.45 -27.55 11.73
CA ASN A 545 -1.77 -28.13 11.96
C ASN A 545 -2.61 -28.13 10.67
N PRO A 546 -2.80 -29.28 10.01
CA PRO A 546 -3.60 -29.41 8.77
C PRO A 546 -5.09 -29.04 8.95
N GLU A 547 -5.60 -29.09 10.18
CA GLU A 547 -7.02 -28.79 10.47
C GLU A 547 -7.33 -27.28 10.59
N LEU A 548 -6.32 -26.42 10.45
CA LEU A 548 -6.51 -24.97 10.54
C LEU A 548 -7.49 -24.47 9.48
N LYS A 549 -8.40 -23.63 9.93
CA LYS A 549 -9.42 -22.96 9.10
C LYS A 549 -9.07 -21.50 8.90
N ASP A 550 -9.34 -21.01 7.71
CA ASP A 550 -9.36 -19.59 7.45
C ASP A 550 -10.40 -18.89 8.35
N TYR A 551 -10.23 -17.61 8.61
CA TYR A 551 -11.12 -16.89 9.52
C TYR A 551 -11.59 -15.55 8.94
N ILE A 552 -12.51 -14.85 9.62
CA ILE A 552 -13.07 -13.59 9.15
C ILE A 552 -12.53 -12.43 9.99
N ASN A 553 -12.09 -11.40 9.28
CA ASN A 553 -11.83 -10.08 9.82
C ASN A 553 -12.97 -9.13 9.45
N TYR A 554 -13.55 -8.45 10.43
CA TYR A 554 -14.48 -7.34 10.23
C TYR A 554 -13.73 -6.05 10.49
N ASP A 555 -13.72 -5.13 9.52
CA ASP A 555 -13.13 -3.82 9.69
C ASP A 555 -14.12 -2.70 9.44
N PHE A 556 -14.04 -1.68 10.30
CA PHE A 556 -14.73 -0.42 10.16
C PHE A 556 -13.69 0.69 10.09
N LEU A 557 -13.81 1.52 9.08
CA LEU A 557 -12.93 2.64 8.83
C LEU A 557 -13.73 3.92 8.73
N PHE A 558 -13.33 4.94 9.48
CA PHE A 558 -13.79 6.30 9.31
C PHE A 558 -12.62 7.20 8.97
N THR A 559 -12.77 8.06 7.96
CA THR A 559 -11.81 9.12 7.65
C THR A 559 -12.52 10.46 7.49
N HIS A 560 -11.88 11.51 7.94
CA HIS A 560 -12.35 12.88 7.77
C HIS A 560 -11.17 13.78 7.43
N THR A 561 -11.30 14.55 6.35
CA THR A 561 -10.38 15.62 5.99
C THR A 561 -11.13 16.94 6.02
N TRP A 562 -10.58 17.94 6.72
CA TRP A 562 -11.08 19.28 6.77
C TRP A 562 -10.03 20.26 6.26
N ASN A 563 -10.24 20.82 5.07
CA ASN A 563 -9.42 21.89 4.51
C ASN A 563 -9.87 23.23 5.10
N ILE A 564 -9.36 23.57 6.31
CA ILE A 564 -9.74 24.77 7.06
C ILE A 564 -9.51 26.01 6.20
N ASN A 565 -8.33 26.09 5.61
CA ASN A 565 -7.96 27.12 4.61
C ASN A 565 -6.81 26.58 3.72
N LYS A 566 -6.24 27.44 2.85
CA LYS A 566 -5.13 27.06 1.94
C LYS A 566 -3.84 26.64 2.68
N ARG A 567 -3.71 26.95 3.97
CA ARG A 567 -2.52 26.63 4.77
C ARG A 567 -2.74 25.48 5.75
N PHE A 568 -3.98 25.31 6.27
CA PHE A 568 -4.27 24.34 7.31
C PHE A 568 -5.20 23.24 6.80
N THR A 569 -4.78 21.99 6.97
CA THR A 569 -5.59 20.79 6.74
C THR A 569 -5.58 19.96 8.00
N TRP A 570 -6.77 19.62 8.51
CA TRP A 570 -6.99 18.69 9.60
C TRP A 570 -7.44 17.35 9.04
N MET A 571 -6.89 16.26 9.56
CA MET A 571 -7.22 14.89 9.17
C MET A 571 -7.50 14.06 10.41
N THR A 572 -8.53 13.24 10.35
CA THR A 572 -8.87 12.27 11.39
C THR A 572 -9.09 10.91 10.73
N TYR A 573 -8.59 9.89 11.37
CA TYR A 573 -8.70 8.51 10.96
C TYR A 573 -9.06 7.67 12.18
N ALA A 574 -10.02 6.76 12.04
CA ALA A 574 -10.37 5.80 13.07
C ALA A 574 -10.65 4.45 12.43
N THR A 575 -10.05 3.38 12.96
CA THR A 575 -10.35 2.00 12.58
C THR A 575 -10.73 1.17 13.78
N PHE A 576 -11.57 0.21 13.50
CA PHE A 576 -11.93 -0.87 14.40
C PHE A 576 -11.81 -2.19 13.64
N PHE A 577 -11.00 -3.10 14.13
CA PHE A 577 -10.83 -4.45 13.61
C PHE A 577 -11.34 -5.47 14.61
N LEU A 578 -12.11 -6.44 14.12
CA LEU A 578 -12.59 -7.58 14.88
C LEU A 578 -12.23 -8.84 14.10
N ASN A 579 -11.30 -9.61 14.62
CA ASN A 579 -10.91 -10.92 14.08
C ASN A 579 -11.58 -12.01 14.92
N THR A 580 -12.36 -12.87 14.27
CA THR A 580 -13.04 -13.98 14.90
C THR A 580 -12.40 -15.30 14.51
N ASN A 581 -12.26 -16.22 15.45
CA ASN A 581 -11.65 -17.53 15.24
C ASN A 581 -10.18 -17.45 14.73
N THR A 582 -9.42 -16.51 15.29
CA THR A 582 -8.03 -16.27 14.89
C THR A 582 -7.12 -17.44 15.21
N VAL A 583 -6.04 -17.57 14.42
CA VAL A 583 -4.99 -18.56 14.67
C VAL A 583 -4.04 -18.03 15.73
N TYR A 584 -3.78 -18.82 16.76
CA TYR A 584 -2.75 -18.53 17.75
C TYR A 584 -1.89 -19.78 18.01
N ARG A 585 -0.72 -19.55 18.62
CA ARG A 585 0.23 -20.60 18.95
C ARG A 585 -0.02 -21.11 20.36
N LYS A 586 -0.58 -22.31 20.49
CA LYS A 586 -0.78 -23.00 21.78
C LYS A 586 0.53 -23.68 22.19
N CYS A 587 0.85 -23.60 23.48
CA CYS A 587 1.98 -24.30 24.10
C CYS A 587 1.48 -25.43 24.98
N GLU A 588 2.04 -26.61 24.80
CA GLU A 588 1.78 -27.80 25.64
C GLU A 588 3.12 -28.38 26.09
N TYR A 589 3.15 -29.00 27.23
CA TYR A 589 4.33 -29.70 27.71
C TYR A 589 4.28 -31.17 27.27
N ASP A 590 5.32 -31.60 26.56
CA ASP A 590 5.52 -33.01 26.15
C ASP A 590 6.43 -33.69 27.17
N GLU A 591 5.84 -34.52 28.03
CA GLU A 591 6.55 -35.22 29.10
C GLU A 591 7.59 -36.22 28.56
N LEU A 592 7.32 -36.87 27.42
CA LEU A 592 8.20 -37.89 26.84
C LEU A 592 9.50 -37.27 26.30
N ARG A 593 9.40 -36.05 25.77
CA ARG A 593 10.53 -35.36 25.16
C ARG A 593 11.15 -34.30 26.09
N ASN A 594 10.51 -34.07 27.24
CA ASN A 594 10.86 -32.98 28.16
C ASN A 594 10.98 -31.64 27.43
N SER A 595 10.01 -31.33 26.56
CA SER A 595 10.03 -30.18 25.66
C SER A 595 8.67 -29.52 25.59
N LEU A 596 8.65 -28.24 25.18
CA LEU A 596 7.43 -27.53 24.88
C LEU A 596 7.02 -27.77 23.42
N LEU A 597 5.81 -28.26 23.22
CA LEU A 597 5.21 -28.43 21.91
C LEU A 597 4.36 -27.22 21.58
N TRP A 598 4.74 -26.52 20.52
CA TRP A 598 4.02 -25.38 19.99
C TRP A 598 3.18 -25.80 18.80
N LYS A 599 1.86 -25.71 18.95
CA LYS A 599 0.90 -26.07 17.89
C LYS A 599 0.01 -24.89 17.55
N MET A 600 -0.17 -24.63 16.26
CA MET A 600 -1.12 -23.63 15.78
C MET A 600 -2.54 -24.16 15.90
N GLN A 601 -3.47 -23.33 16.42
CA GLN A 601 -4.88 -23.67 16.46
C GLN A 601 -5.76 -22.43 16.25
N ASN A 602 -6.98 -22.65 15.74
CA ASN A 602 -7.99 -21.59 15.69
C ASN A 602 -8.62 -21.39 17.05
N SER A 603 -8.64 -20.16 17.54
CA SER A 603 -9.31 -19.79 18.77
C SER A 603 -9.45 -18.27 18.93
N GLY A 604 -10.39 -17.88 19.78
CA GLY A 604 -10.47 -16.54 20.32
C GLY A 604 -10.99 -15.47 19.35
N THR A 605 -10.98 -14.28 19.84
CA THR A 605 -11.45 -13.07 19.14
C THR A 605 -10.55 -11.92 19.55
N ASN A 606 -9.93 -11.27 18.57
CA ASN A 606 -9.04 -10.13 18.77
C ASN A 606 -9.71 -8.85 18.32
N TRP A 607 -9.56 -7.79 19.09
CA TRP A 607 -10.08 -6.45 18.83
C TRP A 607 -8.93 -5.48 18.77
N GLN A 608 -8.92 -4.63 17.73
CA GLN A 608 -7.93 -3.56 17.59
C GLN A 608 -8.65 -2.26 17.23
N GLN A 609 -8.26 -1.18 17.84
CA GLN A 609 -8.79 0.15 17.58
C GLN A 609 -7.63 1.13 17.41
N HIS A 610 -7.66 1.91 16.34
CA HIS A 610 -6.67 2.95 16.09
C HIS A 610 -7.38 4.26 15.84
N TYR A 611 -6.93 5.32 16.50
CA TYR A 611 -7.44 6.67 16.38
C TYR A 611 -6.29 7.62 16.10
N GLU A 612 -6.35 8.31 14.99
CA GLU A 612 -5.33 9.27 14.60
C GLU A 612 -5.95 10.64 14.33
N ALA A 613 -5.29 11.68 14.82
CA ALA A 613 -5.57 13.06 14.48
C ALA A 613 -4.29 13.74 14.03
N THR A 614 -4.30 14.32 12.85
CA THR A 614 -3.13 14.93 12.21
C THR A 614 -3.48 16.32 11.67
N ILE A 615 -2.57 17.27 11.83
CA ILE A 615 -2.65 18.59 11.22
C ILE A 615 -1.46 18.82 10.31
N GLN A 616 -1.70 19.37 9.13
CA GLN A 616 -0.67 19.89 8.24
C GLN A 616 -0.79 21.40 8.14
N TYR A 617 0.34 22.09 8.33
CA TYR A 617 0.47 23.54 8.16
C TYR A 617 1.47 23.85 7.04
N ASN A 618 0.98 24.46 5.96
CA ASN A 618 1.79 24.92 4.83
C ASN A 618 2.32 26.33 5.13
N ILE A 619 3.53 26.42 5.69
CA ILE A 619 4.20 27.67 6.04
C ILE A 619 4.44 28.48 4.76
N LEU A 620 5.05 27.86 3.77
CA LEU A 620 5.21 28.37 2.41
C LEU A 620 4.51 27.41 1.45
N PRO A 621 3.38 27.80 0.84
CA PRO A 621 2.63 26.94 -0.07
C PRO A 621 3.54 26.32 -1.13
N LYS A 622 3.43 24.99 -1.32
CA LYS A 622 4.23 24.18 -2.26
C LYS A 622 5.75 24.19 -2.01
N ARG A 623 6.24 24.72 -0.88
CA ARG A 623 7.68 24.76 -0.56
C ARG A 623 8.03 24.27 0.82
N LEU A 624 7.26 24.66 1.84
CA LEU A 624 7.56 24.30 3.23
C LEU A 624 6.28 23.97 3.98
N TYR A 625 6.22 22.77 4.52
CA TYR A 625 5.14 22.38 5.43
C TYR A 625 5.66 21.64 6.65
N VAL A 626 4.87 21.70 7.71
CA VAL A 626 4.99 20.91 8.92
C VAL A 626 3.75 20.07 9.05
N ARG A 627 3.90 18.77 9.34
CA ARG A 627 2.80 17.88 9.71
C ARG A 627 3.10 17.28 11.06
N THR A 628 2.09 17.25 11.94
CA THR A 628 2.18 16.61 13.25
C THR A 628 0.87 15.93 13.58
N GLY A 629 0.93 14.88 14.36
CA GLY A 629 -0.25 14.09 14.73
C GLY A 629 -0.03 13.21 15.95
N LEU A 630 -1.15 12.73 16.47
CA LEU A 630 -1.25 11.79 17.57
C LEU A 630 -1.93 10.53 17.06
N LEU A 631 -1.40 9.36 17.41
CA LEU A 631 -1.97 8.05 17.18
C LEU A 631 -2.18 7.35 18.52
N TYR A 632 -3.42 7.01 18.84
CA TYR A 632 -3.77 6.17 19.96
C TYR A 632 -4.21 4.80 19.45
N THR A 633 -3.70 3.72 20.04
CA THR A 633 -4.08 2.35 19.76
C THR A 633 -4.61 1.66 21.02
N TYR A 634 -5.61 0.81 20.82
CA TYR A 634 -6.12 -0.09 21.83
C TYR A 634 -6.27 -1.48 21.23
N ASP A 635 -5.67 -2.48 21.88
CA ASP A 635 -5.70 -3.88 21.46
C ASP A 635 -6.24 -4.75 22.60
N LYS A 636 -7.12 -5.68 22.24
CA LYS A 636 -7.54 -6.78 23.10
C LYS A 636 -7.25 -8.07 22.36
N VAL A 637 -6.30 -8.83 22.84
CA VAL A 637 -5.80 -10.06 22.20
C VAL A 637 -6.14 -11.24 23.11
N ASN A 638 -6.87 -12.22 22.54
CA ASN A 638 -7.16 -13.48 23.20
C ASN A 638 -6.23 -14.55 22.60
N VAL A 639 -5.24 -14.92 23.37
CA VAL A 639 -4.36 -16.06 23.12
C VAL A 639 -4.63 -17.12 24.21
N TRP A 640 -3.68 -17.53 25.00
CA TRP A 640 -3.86 -18.38 26.16
C TRP A 640 -4.49 -17.63 27.36
N LYS A 641 -4.36 -16.29 27.40
CA LYS A 641 -5.13 -15.37 28.26
C LYS A 641 -5.57 -14.14 27.45
N THR A 642 -6.48 -13.35 28.02
CA THR A 642 -6.84 -12.05 27.45
C THR A 642 -5.82 -11.00 27.87
N ILE A 643 -5.19 -10.35 26.86
CA ILE A 643 -4.22 -9.27 27.06
C ILE A 643 -4.85 -7.98 26.55
N TYR A 644 -4.75 -6.92 27.36
CA TYR A 644 -5.16 -5.57 27.00
C TYR A 644 -3.92 -4.71 26.84
N HIS A 645 -3.85 -3.96 25.75
CA HIS A 645 -2.73 -3.12 25.46
C HIS A 645 -3.19 -1.73 24.98
N HIS A 646 -2.52 -0.69 25.43
CA HIS A 646 -2.77 0.70 25.06
C HIS A 646 -1.45 1.36 24.65
N SER A 647 -1.48 2.16 23.61
CA SER A 647 -0.31 2.88 23.15
C SER A 647 -0.66 4.27 22.63
N LEU A 648 0.17 5.25 22.92
CA LEU A 648 0.08 6.61 22.39
C LEU A 648 1.38 6.96 21.67
N SER A 649 1.27 7.35 20.42
CA SER A 649 2.40 7.77 19.58
C SER A 649 2.22 9.19 19.08
N VAL A 650 3.30 9.96 19.12
CA VAL A 650 3.39 11.29 18.54
C VAL A 650 4.26 11.19 17.29
N MET A 651 3.83 11.82 16.19
CA MET A 651 4.61 11.89 14.96
C MET A 651 4.67 13.31 14.42
N GLY A 652 5.73 13.61 13.71
CA GLY A 652 5.85 14.88 13.03
C GLY A 652 6.95 14.85 11.97
N HIS A 653 6.80 15.67 10.95
CA HIS A 653 7.85 15.90 9.97
C HIS A 653 7.75 17.29 9.36
N VAL A 654 8.90 17.77 8.96
CA VAL A 654 9.09 19.03 8.22
C VAL A 654 9.62 18.68 6.84
N VAL A 655 9.02 19.22 5.81
CA VAL A 655 9.46 19.05 4.42
C VAL A 655 9.67 20.41 3.79
N TYR A 656 10.86 20.61 3.20
CA TYR A 656 11.19 21.75 2.39
C TYR A 656 11.55 21.32 0.98
N GLN A 657 11.02 22.02 -0.03
CA GLN A 657 11.38 21.81 -1.45
C GLN A 657 11.53 23.12 -2.19
N HIS A 658 12.60 23.25 -2.97
CA HIS A 658 12.82 24.39 -3.85
C HIS A 658 13.85 24.08 -4.93
N LYS A 659 13.53 24.37 -6.21
CA LYS A 659 14.44 24.26 -7.36
C LYS A 659 15.27 22.95 -7.42
N GLY A 660 14.61 21.81 -7.31
CA GLY A 660 15.25 20.50 -7.35
C GLY A 660 15.76 19.99 -6.01
N LEU A 661 15.99 20.84 -5.04
CA LEU A 661 16.32 20.44 -3.67
C LEU A 661 15.03 20.07 -2.93
N ARG A 662 15.03 18.91 -2.28
CA ARG A 662 14.03 18.51 -1.33
C ARG A 662 14.69 17.93 -0.08
N THR A 663 14.25 18.38 1.08
CA THR A 663 14.70 17.87 2.38
C THR A 663 13.52 17.47 3.23
N ARG A 664 13.69 16.44 4.02
CA ARG A 664 12.73 15.98 5.02
C ARG A 664 13.47 15.66 6.32
N VAL A 665 12.88 16.07 7.42
CA VAL A 665 13.22 15.62 8.76
C VAL A 665 11.95 15.16 9.42
N GLY A 666 11.92 13.91 9.85
CA GLY A 666 10.80 13.29 10.50
C GLY A 666 11.17 12.75 11.87
N PHE A 667 10.18 12.70 12.73
CA PHE A 667 10.31 12.02 14.01
C PHE A 667 9.01 11.29 14.35
N ARG A 668 9.12 10.17 15.05
CA ARG A 668 7.99 9.39 15.54
C ARG A 668 8.39 8.71 16.85
N THR A 669 7.57 8.88 17.89
CA THR A 669 7.59 7.96 19.01
C THR A 669 6.95 6.67 18.50
N GLN A 670 7.63 5.53 18.61
CA GLN A 670 7.05 4.29 18.14
C GLN A 670 6.03 3.80 19.18
N PRO A 671 4.83 3.42 18.73
CA PRO A 671 3.89 2.80 19.63
C PRO A 671 4.45 1.44 20.06
N GLU A 672 4.21 1.10 21.29
CA GLU A 672 4.26 -0.30 21.71
C GLU A 672 3.30 -1.10 20.85
N ALA A 673 3.65 -2.34 20.54
CA ALA A 673 2.84 -3.22 19.70
C ALA A 673 2.67 -4.58 20.34
N ILE A 674 1.53 -5.24 20.08
CA ILE A 674 1.25 -6.59 20.52
C ILE A 674 1.10 -7.53 19.31
N ASN A 675 1.72 -8.69 19.39
CA ASN A 675 1.50 -9.74 18.40
C ASN A 675 0.21 -10.52 18.68
N ASN A 676 -0.69 -10.56 17.73
CA ASN A 676 -2.02 -11.15 17.88
C ASN A 676 -2.03 -12.68 17.97
N GLN A 677 -0.95 -13.35 17.60
CA GLN A 677 -0.85 -14.81 17.61
C GLN A 677 -0.12 -15.34 18.84
N THR A 678 0.78 -14.55 19.40
CA THR A 678 1.63 -14.97 20.53
C THR A 678 1.40 -14.19 21.81
N GLY A 679 0.75 -13.01 21.73
CA GLY A 679 0.64 -12.09 22.86
C GLY A 679 1.95 -11.36 23.20
N ARG A 680 2.98 -11.48 22.35
CA ARG A 680 4.29 -10.83 22.55
C ARG A 680 4.15 -9.32 22.48
N LEU A 681 4.67 -8.61 23.46
CA LEU A 681 4.74 -7.16 23.50
C LEU A 681 6.09 -6.68 22.99
N TYR A 682 6.06 -5.66 22.13
CA TYR A 682 7.22 -5.01 21.56
C TYR A 682 7.28 -3.56 22.04
N TYR A 683 8.41 -3.17 22.63
CA TYR A 683 8.67 -1.82 23.12
C TYR A 683 9.72 -1.16 22.24
N TYR A 684 9.38 -0.05 21.60
CA TYR A 684 10.29 0.65 20.71
C TYR A 684 10.60 2.05 21.22
N LYS A 685 11.82 2.52 21.02
CA LYS A 685 12.19 3.92 21.25
C LYS A 685 11.77 4.80 20.05
N SER A 686 11.94 6.11 20.18
CA SER A 686 11.63 7.07 19.12
C SER A 686 12.46 6.82 17.88
N TYR A 687 11.90 7.15 16.72
CA TYR A 687 12.50 7.03 15.40
C TYR A 687 12.68 8.41 14.79
N ILE A 688 13.86 8.68 14.22
CA ILE A 688 14.18 9.90 13.48
C ILE A 688 14.61 9.50 12.07
N ASP A 689 14.10 10.18 11.06
CA ASP A 689 14.52 10.07 9.67
C ASP A 689 14.90 11.43 9.10
N MET A 690 15.99 11.46 8.34
CA MET A 690 16.43 12.63 7.61
C MET A 690 16.75 12.24 6.19
N SER A 691 16.36 13.06 5.23
CA SER A 691 16.71 12.86 3.84
C SER A 691 16.88 14.18 3.11
N ALA A 692 17.77 14.18 2.12
CA ALA A 692 17.93 15.26 1.17
C ALA A 692 18.06 14.68 -0.22
N SER A 693 17.39 15.26 -1.20
CA SER A 693 17.54 14.89 -2.60
C SER A 693 17.70 16.13 -3.46
N TYR A 694 18.49 16.00 -4.52
CA TYR A 694 18.69 17.04 -5.50
C TYR A 694 18.56 16.50 -6.90
N SER A 695 17.63 17.06 -7.66
CA SER A 695 17.34 16.67 -9.05
C SER A 695 17.70 17.80 -10.00
N PHE A 696 18.53 17.52 -10.99
CA PHE A 696 18.83 18.44 -12.09
C PHE A 696 18.92 17.68 -13.41
N ASP A 697 18.34 18.22 -14.45
CA ASP A 697 18.26 17.62 -15.78
C ASP A 697 17.76 16.15 -15.75
N ASN A 698 18.64 15.21 -16.03
CA ASN A 698 18.36 13.78 -16.06
C ASN A 698 18.92 13.03 -14.83
N TRP A 699 19.52 13.73 -13.88
CA TRP A 699 20.12 13.17 -12.70
C TRP A 699 19.27 13.40 -11.44
N ASN A 700 19.29 12.44 -10.54
CA ASN A 700 18.79 12.58 -9.19
C ASN A 700 19.82 11.99 -8.20
N PHE A 701 20.17 12.76 -7.19
CA PHE A 701 21.03 12.37 -6.08
C PHE A 701 20.22 12.42 -4.80
N GLN A 702 20.35 11.41 -3.97
CA GLN A 702 19.65 11.36 -2.70
C GLN A 702 20.57 10.80 -1.62
N ILE A 703 20.52 11.41 -0.44
CA ILE A 703 21.11 10.90 0.79
C ILE A 703 20.04 10.78 1.85
N SER A 704 20.10 9.74 2.63
CA SER A 704 19.21 9.56 3.79
C SER A 704 19.98 8.98 4.97
N TYR A 705 19.46 9.29 6.14
CA TYR A 705 19.99 8.80 7.39
C TYR A 705 18.83 8.53 8.35
N GLU A 706 18.77 7.31 8.85
CA GLU A 706 17.73 6.85 9.76
C GLU A 706 18.34 6.46 11.10
N ASN A 707 17.70 6.84 12.18
CA ASN A 707 18.11 6.56 13.56
C ASN A 707 19.61 6.81 13.81
N PRO A 708 20.09 8.08 13.78
CA PRO A 708 21.52 8.43 13.94
C PRO A 708 22.09 8.12 15.33
N TYR A 709 21.33 7.53 16.22
CA TYR A 709 21.72 7.12 17.56
C TYR A 709 21.39 5.65 17.81
N LYS A 710 22.14 5.00 18.68
CA LYS A 710 21.88 3.60 19.06
C LYS A 710 20.51 3.46 19.70
N ARG A 711 19.79 2.43 19.30
CA ARG A 711 18.46 2.12 19.71
C ARG A 711 18.41 0.73 20.34
N GLU A 712 17.81 0.61 21.51
CA GLU A 712 17.52 -0.67 22.14
C GLU A 712 16.08 -1.04 21.87
N LEU A 713 15.87 -2.25 21.42
CA LEU A 713 14.57 -2.89 21.33
C LEU A 713 14.45 -3.80 22.56
N GLN A 714 13.46 -3.54 23.37
CA GLN A 714 13.06 -4.46 24.44
C GLN A 714 11.79 -5.18 23.98
N GLU A 715 11.80 -6.50 24.10
CA GLU A 715 10.67 -7.35 23.74
C GLU A 715 10.40 -8.29 24.93
N SER A 716 9.19 -8.26 25.45
CA SER A 716 8.77 -9.11 26.55
C SER A 716 7.65 -10.04 26.11
N ILE A 717 7.76 -11.32 26.41
CA ILE A 717 6.79 -12.34 26.05
C ILE A 717 6.33 -13.06 27.31
N ASP A 718 5.03 -13.09 27.53
CA ASP A 718 4.40 -13.98 28.51
C ASP A 718 3.54 -14.99 27.73
N LEU A 719 4.04 -16.21 27.61
CA LEU A 719 3.46 -17.27 26.78
C LEU A 719 2.77 -18.38 27.58
N GLY A 720 2.30 -18.05 28.74
CA GLY A 720 1.60 -19.00 29.60
C GLY A 720 2.42 -19.47 30.78
N ILE A 721 1.98 -20.60 31.35
CA ILE A 721 2.60 -21.14 32.54
C ILE A 721 3.96 -21.84 32.29
N TYR A 722 4.26 -22.14 31.00
CA TYR A 722 5.44 -22.92 30.66
C TYR A 722 6.63 -22.10 30.12
N LYS A 723 6.42 -20.85 29.71
CA LYS A 723 7.51 -20.05 29.14
C LYS A 723 7.32 -18.57 29.34
N GLN A 724 8.36 -17.90 29.81
CA GLN A 724 8.49 -16.45 29.81
C GLN A 724 9.80 -16.08 29.12
N SER A 725 9.80 -15.05 28.29
CA SER A 725 10.98 -14.61 27.60
C SER A 725 11.08 -13.09 27.54
N GLU A 726 12.24 -12.57 27.90
CA GLU A 726 12.59 -11.17 27.75
C GLU A 726 13.78 -11.04 26.79
N VAL A 727 13.62 -10.21 25.78
CA VAL A 727 14.66 -9.92 24.79
C VAL A 727 15.05 -8.46 24.92
N ILE A 728 16.33 -8.20 25.17
CA ILE A 728 16.92 -6.87 25.14
C ILE A 728 18.03 -6.90 24.10
N ARG A 729 17.87 -6.15 23.01
CA ARG A 729 18.85 -6.10 21.93
C ARG A 729 18.96 -4.71 21.31
N THR A 730 20.15 -4.39 20.84
CA THR A 730 20.41 -3.27 19.95
C THR A 730 20.55 -3.84 18.53
N PRO A 731 19.49 -3.87 17.72
CA PRO A 731 19.57 -4.45 16.39
C PRO A 731 20.36 -3.52 15.48
N TYR A 732 21.45 -4.02 14.94
CA TYR A 732 22.35 -3.26 14.06
C TYR A 732 21.65 -2.71 12.82
N LEU A 733 20.68 -3.46 12.25
CA LEU A 733 19.99 -3.11 11.00
C LEU A 733 18.93 -2.02 11.12
N TYR A 734 18.55 -1.62 12.33
CA TYR A 734 17.50 -0.61 12.54
C TYR A 734 18.04 0.71 13.08
N ASP A 735 19.34 0.75 13.38
CA ASP A 735 20.02 1.90 13.93
C ASP A 735 21.14 2.35 13.02
N ASN A 736 21.28 3.67 12.89
CA ASN A 736 22.40 4.27 12.18
C ASN A 736 22.48 3.86 10.70
N ILE A 737 21.33 3.92 9.99
CA ILE A 737 21.25 3.53 8.59
C ILE A 737 21.50 4.73 7.68
N GLY A 738 22.66 4.76 7.04
CA GLY A 738 23.03 5.78 6.06
C GLY A 738 23.03 5.22 4.64
N ARG A 739 22.39 5.94 3.70
CA ARG A 739 22.23 5.49 2.31
C ARG A 739 22.40 6.62 1.32
N ILE A 740 23.07 6.33 0.21
CA ILE A 740 23.20 7.20 -0.97
C ILE A 740 22.50 6.53 -2.15
N SER A 741 21.81 7.33 -2.95
CA SER A 741 21.18 6.90 -4.19
C SER A 741 21.57 7.84 -5.32
N ILE A 742 21.89 7.27 -6.48
CA ILE A 742 22.17 7.98 -7.71
C ILE A 742 21.29 7.40 -8.79
N SER A 743 20.57 8.26 -9.52
CA SER A 743 19.72 7.84 -10.61
C SER A 743 19.97 8.71 -11.84
N TYR A 744 19.95 8.08 -13.01
CA TYR A 744 20.07 8.74 -14.30
C TYR A 744 18.98 8.26 -15.25
N ARG A 745 18.35 9.17 -16.00
CA ARG A 745 17.32 8.84 -16.97
C ARG A 745 17.55 9.54 -18.30
N PHE A 746 17.61 8.76 -19.36
CA PHE A 746 17.71 9.25 -20.74
C PHE A 746 16.40 9.00 -21.47
N ASN A 747 15.87 10.04 -22.12
CA ASN A 747 14.62 9.97 -22.89
C ASN A 747 14.88 10.41 -24.31
N TYR A 748 14.30 9.70 -25.28
CA TYR A 748 14.36 10.05 -26.68
C TYR A 748 12.99 9.90 -27.35
N GLY A 749 12.79 10.57 -28.52
CA GLY A 749 11.59 10.44 -29.34
C GLY A 749 10.63 11.63 -29.31
N LYS A 750 9.62 11.60 -30.17
CA LYS A 750 8.57 12.63 -30.38
C LYS A 750 7.17 12.09 -30.06
N LYS A 751 6.34 12.93 -29.52
CA LYS A 751 4.99 12.88 -28.89
C LYS A 751 3.94 11.87 -29.37
N LYS A 752 3.15 11.44 -28.40
CA LYS A 752 1.76 10.89 -28.22
C LYS A 752 1.62 9.38 -28.13
N HIS A 753 1.24 8.85 -26.97
CA HIS A 753 0.68 7.48 -26.83
C HIS A 753 -0.33 7.29 -25.71
N LYS A 754 -1.23 6.31 -25.84
CA LYS A 754 -2.36 5.96 -24.95
C LYS A 754 -2.14 4.62 -24.24
N PHE A 755 -2.45 4.53 -22.94
CA PHE A 755 -2.23 3.34 -22.08
C PHE A 755 -3.50 2.75 -21.46
N ASP A 756 -3.51 1.46 -21.16
CA ASP A 756 -4.59 0.72 -20.48
C ASP A 756 -4.16 -0.38 -19.48
N ASN A 757 -5.08 -0.98 -18.85
CA ASN A 757 -5.27 -1.59 -17.53
C ASN A 757 -4.89 -3.06 -17.36
N SER A 758 -3.94 -3.44 -16.48
CA SER A 758 -3.71 -4.81 -16.02
C SER A 758 -3.28 -4.91 -14.55
N GLU A 759 -3.67 -5.97 -13.87
CA GLU A 759 -3.34 -6.25 -12.46
C GLU A 759 -2.04 -7.06 -12.30
N VAL A 760 -1.34 -6.83 -11.20
CA VAL A 760 -0.16 -7.61 -10.79
C VAL A 760 -0.52 -8.44 -9.58
N ILE A 761 -0.26 -9.73 -9.65
CA ILE A 761 -0.41 -10.64 -8.52
C ILE A 761 1.00 -10.96 -8.01
N ASP A 762 1.25 -10.66 -6.75
CA ASP A 762 2.46 -11.12 -6.05
C ASP A 762 2.10 -12.41 -5.31
N ILE A 763 2.73 -13.51 -5.72
CA ILE A 763 2.44 -14.84 -5.17
C ILE A 763 3.73 -15.43 -4.66
N ASN A 764 4.06 -15.08 -3.43
CA ASN A 764 5.14 -15.73 -2.69
C ASN A 764 4.63 -16.22 -1.34
N GLN A 765 3.64 -17.11 -1.37
CA GLN A 765 3.31 -17.91 -0.20
C GLN A 765 4.08 -19.23 -0.27
N THR A 766 5.18 -19.30 0.45
CA THR A 766 5.89 -20.56 0.67
C THR A 766 5.14 -21.43 1.68
N THR A 767 5.26 -22.75 1.54
CA THR A 767 4.84 -23.74 2.55
C THR A 767 5.96 -24.06 3.53
N ILE A 768 7.14 -23.47 3.37
CA ILE A 768 8.27 -23.70 4.28
C ILE A 768 7.97 -23.10 5.65
N LEU A 769 7.98 -23.95 6.66
CA LEU A 769 7.84 -23.56 8.06
C LEU A 769 9.24 -23.14 8.58
N LYS A 770 9.38 -21.86 8.93
CA LYS A 770 10.65 -21.27 9.40
C LYS A 770 10.67 -21.11 10.90
#